data_04d9205f5228613e79dbdb6c5108d451
#
_entry.id   04d9205f5228613e79dbdb6c5108d451
#
_cell.length_a   1.000
_cell.length_b   1.000
_cell.length_c   1.000
_cell.angle_alpha   90.00
_cell.angle_beta   90.00
_cell.angle_gamma   90.00
#
_symmetry.space_group_name_H-M   'P 1'
#
loop_
_entity.id
_entity.type
_entity.pdbx_description
1 polymer ?
#
loop_
_entity_poly.entity_id
_entity_poly.type
_entity_poly.pdbx_seq_one_letter_code
_entity_poly.pdbx_strand_id
1 'polypeptide(L)'
;MLAAIGCVACVGVALCTRQVLSQSHSTAHAQAFGFHEASRASPVTPLDAADAIAAARERLADFEASRRRATDFAHLPPANRSHGADPYALARLDAQHLVGVLRGASALVLLDARLRELQRIDVPGFAVAVAVSDSGECWVAAEASHRLLRFRFDGQRLVPAGQLELPGTQGIHALASGPRGLLYALSGHEGELLTLDPAGARPVLEARRVGHGPISVRRVASLLVVDLLLDHSVIVFELNEQGRVGEERARVHHDGPIWGFDAALLGDGQLLLAAAGVEDHALDRSQGFFGNVDSFVFCYLLPKSGGIRELWRRNVSELGVVTPKAPLLFVANGQARLFVAGYGSDRALQLYFEPTSPADARVQSEPFLPGVAAALALPSGEIALADPLLDAWLLRPAAGERSEPAEIIPVTAEQTPLAATEERLGEALFFTTLMAPNNTSEGSRSRFSCETCHFEGYVDGRVHYTGRDDVHVATKPLRGLFNNRPHFSRALDADLATVSHHEFRVAGKGSETDPWFSIQSEHYPWLAQLGVFDESLGPEALRRALIAFLMHFSHDTNPAVVGRDRFSAQEQRGASLFREQCASCHAARLQSDVAESALPFDAWPRAIFSPEGAIVWASAEYRKTGVTPYVHESGTRVPSLRRAAAKWPHFTNGSADTLIELVRRARFDQKRFFHAAAPPDATLRAFTPDEAREVTAFLELL
;
A
#
# COMPACT_ATOMS: atom_id res chain seq x y z
N MET A 1 -3.22 47.02 19.05
CA MET A 1 -2.55 46.68 17.78
C MET A 1 -1.07 46.33 17.97
N LEU A 2 -0.49 46.43 19.13
CA LEU A 2 0.91 46.08 19.45
C LEU A 2 1.07 44.73 20.16
N ALA A 3 -0.01 44.07 20.56
CA ALA A 3 0.02 42.74 21.23
C ALA A 3 -0.08 41.54 20.23
N ALA A 4 -0.46 41.74 18.97
CA ALA A 4 -0.58 40.69 17.98
C ALA A 4 0.71 40.40 17.21
N ILE A 5 1.70 41.31 17.24
CA ILE A 5 2.97 41.14 16.51
C ILE A 5 3.98 40.31 17.32
N GLY A 6 3.84 40.28 18.66
CA GLY A 6 4.73 39.50 19.53
C GLY A 6 4.56 38.00 19.49
N CYS A 7 3.35 37.48 19.18
CA CYS A 7 3.07 36.04 19.13
C CYS A 7 3.55 35.34 17.85
N VAL A 8 3.55 36.05 16.71
CA VAL A 8 3.97 35.47 15.43
C VAL A 8 5.49 35.30 15.36
N ALA A 9 6.25 36.19 15.98
CA ALA A 9 7.71 36.11 16.03
C ALA A 9 8.21 34.97 16.94
N CYS A 10 7.50 34.67 18.05
CA CYS A 10 7.88 33.56 18.94
C CYS A 10 7.58 32.17 18.34
N VAL A 11 6.50 32.03 17.55
CA VAL A 11 6.18 30.76 16.89
C VAL A 11 7.16 30.49 15.74
N GLY A 12 7.55 31.50 14.98
CA GLY A 12 8.54 31.36 13.92
C GLY A 12 9.94 30.98 14.42
N VAL A 13 10.38 31.52 15.55
CA VAL A 13 11.69 31.21 16.14
C VAL A 13 11.69 29.82 16.80
N ALA A 14 10.57 29.35 17.36
CA ALA A 14 10.46 28.01 17.92
C ALA A 14 10.43 26.94 16.86
N LEU A 15 9.83 27.19 15.68
CA LEU A 15 9.84 26.28 14.53
C LEU A 15 11.22 26.25 13.84
N CYS A 16 11.90 27.39 13.65
CA CYS A 16 13.25 27.41 13.11
C CYS A 16 14.28 26.75 14.04
N THR A 17 14.19 26.95 15.36
CA THR A 17 15.11 26.30 16.30
C THR A 17 14.86 24.80 16.43
N ARG A 18 13.62 24.32 16.29
CA ARG A 18 13.34 22.89 16.25
C ARG A 18 13.88 22.22 14.97
N GLN A 19 13.76 22.88 13.83
CA GLN A 19 14.26 22.37 12.53
C GLN A 19 15.79 22.31 12.51
N VAL A 20 16.49 23.31 13.05
CA VAL A 20 17.97 23.33 13.14
C VAL A 20 18.47 22.31 14.16
N LEU A 21 17.75 22.08 15.27
CA LEU A 21 18.14 21.08 16.27
C LEU A 21 17.86 19.64 15.81
N SER A 22 16.81 19.40 15.00
CA SER A 22 16.58 18.07 14.40
C SER A 22 17.62 17.73 13.33
N GLN A 23 17.99 18.68 12.49
CA GLN A 23 19.04 18.49 11.49
C GLN A 23 20.44 18.31 12.11
N SER A 24 20.76 19.05 13.19
CA SER A 24 22.07 18.88 13.85
C SER A 24 22.18 17.61 14.70
N HIS A 25 21.04 17.04 15.17
CA HIS A 25 21.05 15.75 15.86
C HIS A 25 21.12 14.56 14.88
N SER A 26 20.49 14.68 13.69
CA SER A 26 20.52 13.68 12.64
C SER A 26 21.94 13.40 12.13
N THR A 27 22.64 14.45 11.73
CA THR A 27 24.03 14.34 11.23
C THR A 27 25.04 13.83 12.27
N ALA A 28 24.88 14.21 13.54
CA ALA A 28 25.75 13.75 14.61
C ALA A 28 25.52 12.26 14.96
N HIS A 29 24.28 11.75 14.84
CA HIS A 29 23.99 10.33 15.08
C HIS A 29 24.43 9.42 13.92
N ALA A 30 24.27 9.84 12.68
CA ALA A 30 24.76 9.08 11.52
C ALA A 30 26.29 8.93 11.57
N GLN A 31 27.02 9.97 11.97
CA GLN A 31 28.47 9.90 12.15
C GLN A 31 28.88 9.02 13.35
N ALA A 32 28.09 8.96 14.42
CA ALA A 32 28.40 8.15 15.60
C ALA A 32 28.27 6.65 15.38
N PHE A 33 27.48 6.22 14.37
CA PHE A 33 27.26 4.81 14.07
C PHE A 33 28.05 4.28 12.87
N GLY A 34 28.91 5.10 12.23
CA GLY A 34 29.81 4.65 11.18
C GLY A 34 29.12 4.18 9.88
N PHE A 35 27.90 4.62 9.64
CA PHE A 35 27.14 4.30 8.43
C PHE A 35 27.57 5.17 7.23
N HIS A 36 28.79 5.02 6.80
CA HIS A 36 29.14 5.33 5.41
C HIS A 36 28.87 4.07 4.58
N GLU A 37 27.65 3.89 4.10
CA GLU A 37 27.41 2.92 3.03
C GLU A 37 28.24 3.35 1.82
N ALA A 38 29.20 2.51 1.43
CA ALA A 38 29.85 2.67 0.15
C ALA A 38 28.77 2.68 -0.95
N SER A 39 28.95 3.50 -1.98
CA SER A 39 28.03 3.51 -3.12
C SER A 39 27.88 2.09 -3.66
N ARG A 40 26.63 1.57 -3.63
CA ARG A 40 26.29 0.23 -4.10
C ARG A 40 26.04 0.18 -5.61
N ALA A 41 26.15 1.33 -6.27
CA ALA A 41 25.98 1.45 -7.70
C ALA A 41 27.16 2.21 -8.32
N SER A 42 27.60 1.73 -9.46
CA SER A 42 28.68 2.34 -10.23
C SER A 42 28.10 3.26 -11.30
N PRO A 43 28.57 4.51 -11.43
CA PRO A 43 28.17 5.37 -12.52
C PRO A 43 28.60 4.78 -13.86
N VAL A 44 27.75 4.91 -14.87
CA VAL A 44 28.05 4.53 -16.26
C VAL A 44 27.86 5.74 -17.17
N THR A 45 28.45 5.70 -18.35
CA THR A 45 28.27 6.76 -19.34
C THR A 45 26.80 6.85 -19.75
N PRO A 46 26.14 8.00 -19.61
CA PRO A 46 24.76 8.18 -20.02
C PRO A 46 24.64 7.97 -21.54
N LEU A 47 23.60 7.23 -21.95
CA LEU A 47 23.10 7.27 -23.32
C LEU A 47 22.32 8.56 -23.53
N ASP A 48 22.19 8.99 -24.77
CA ASP A 48 21.22 10.02 -25.10
C ASP A 48 19.81 9.58 -24.70
N ALA A 49 19.03 10.49 -24.12
CA ALA A 49 17.70 10.17 -23.63
C ALA A 49 16.77 9.63 -24.73
N ALA A 50 16.90 10.15 -25.95
CA ALA A 50 16.11 9.69 -27.08
C ALA A 50 16.45 8.26 -27.49
N ASP A 51 17.73 7.91 -27.50
CA ASP A 51 18.19 6.54 -27.81
C ASP A 51 17.77 5.55 -26.72
N ALA A 52 17.88 5.94 -25.45
CA ALA A 52 17.45 5.11 -24.32
C ALA A 52 15.95 4.82 -24.35
N ILE A 53 15.14 5.84 -24.63
CA ILE A 53 13.67 5.70 -24.75
C ILE A 53 13.32 4.87 -26.00
N ALA A 54 14.03 5.05 -27.11
CA ALA A 54 13.82 4.28 -28.33
C ALA A 54 14.09 2.78 -28.11
N ALA A 55 15.21 2.42 -27.47
CA ALA A 55 15.52 1.05 -27.12
C ALA A 55 14.46 0.41 -26.18
N ALA A 56 13.99 1.18 -25.20
CA ALA A 56 12.92 0.73 -24.32
C ALA A 56 11.58 0.54 -25.06
N ARG A 57 11.26 1.37 -26.04
CA ARG A 57 10.07 1.21 -26.92
C ARG A 57 10.12 -0.03 -27.76
N GLU A 58 11.29 -0.41 -28.27
CA GLU A 58 11.46 -1.66 -29.00
C GLU A 58 11.04 -2.86 -28.14
N ARG A 59 11.39 -2.87 -26.86
CA ARG A 59 10.95 -3.89 -25.88
C ARG A 59 9.42 -3.95 -25.71
N LEU A 60 8.73 -2.81 -25.84
CA LEU A 60 7.29 -2.72 -25.70
C LEU A 60 6.51 -3.04 -27.00
N ALA A 61 7.19 -3.04 -28.16
CA ALA A 61 6.51 -3.02 -29.46
C ALA A 61 5.53 -4.18 -29.67
N ASP A 62 5.92 -5.40 -29.34
CA ASP A 62 5.05 -6.58 -29.49
C ASP A 62 3.88 -6.56 -28.51
N PHE A 63 4.11 -6.16 -27.27
CA PHE A 63 3.09 -6.03 -26.24
C PHE A 63 2.04 -4.99 -26.67
N GLU A 64 2.46 -3.80 -27.07
CA GLU A 64 1.57 -2.74 -27.52
C GLU A 64 0.84 -3.11 -28.81
N ALA A 65 1.53 -3.73 -29.77
CA ALA A 65 0.91 -4.19 -30.99
C ALA A 65 -0.16 -5.27 -30.73
N SER A 66 0.11 -6.18 -29.81
CA SER A 66 -0.88 -7.18 -29.38
C SER A 66 -2.12 -6.52 -28.78
N ARG A 67 -1.92 -5.56 -27.88
CA ARG A 67 -3.03 -4.84 -27.23
C ARG A 67 -3.85 -3.99 -28.20
N ARG A 68 -3.21 -3.36 -29.18
CA ARG A 68 -3.90 -2.57 -30.23
C ARG A 68 -4.73 -3.45 -31.16
N ARG A 69 -4.36 -4.71 -31.33
CA ARG A 69 -5.13 -5.69 -32.12
C ARG A 69 -6.30 -6.29 -31.34
N ALA A 70 -6.30 -6.17 -30.02
CA ALA A 70 -7.39 -6.68 -29.19
C ALA A 70 -8.69 -5.92 -29.50
N THR A 71 -9.70 -6.66 -29.92
CA THR A 71 -11.04 -6.12 -30.19
C THR A 71 -11.97 -6.27 -29.01
N ASP A 72 -11.60 -7.08 -28.05
CA ASP A 72 -12.30 -7.27 -26.79
C ASP A 72 -11.31 -7.53 -25.63
N PHE A 73 -11.81 -7.55 -24.41
CA PHE A 73 -11.00 -7.72 -23.21
C PHE A 73 -10.51 -9.16 -22.98
N ALA A 74 -11.09 -10.17 -23.63
CA ALA A 74 -10.63 -11.56 -23.54
C ALA A 74 -9.24 -11.77 -24.17
N HIS A 75 -8.80 -10.84 -25.03
CA HIS A 75 -7.49 -10.85 -25.66
C HIS A 75 -6.45 -9.97 -24.93
N LEU A 76 -6.84 -9.35 -23.80
CA LEU A 76 -5.91 -8.59 -22.98
C LEU A 76 -5.09 -9.53 -22.10
N PRO A 77 -3.85 -9.16 -21.75
CA PRO A 77 -3.10 -9.91 -20.76
C PRO A 77 -3.91 -10.09 -19.48
N PRO A 78 -3.84 -11.23 -18.82
CA PRO A 78 -4.53 -11.44 -17.56
C PRO A 78 -4.09 -10.40 -16.54
N ALA A 79 -5.00 -10.01 -15.67
CA ALA A 79 -4.67 -9.20 -14.51
C ALA A 79 -3.70 -9.98 -13.62
N ASN A 80 -2.56 -9.40 -13.30
CA ASN A 80 -1.59 -10.03 -12.45
C ASN A 80 -1.35 -9.16 -11.21
N ARG A 81 -1.74 -9.67 -10.05
CA ARG A 81 -1.53 -8.99 -8.78
C ARG A 81 -0.18 -9.35 -8.18
N SER A 82 0.19 -10.60 -8.29
CA SER A 82 1.31 -11.20 -7.62
C SER A 82 2.10 -12.06 -8.60
N HIS A 83 3.41 -12.06 -8.43
CA HIS A 83 4.31 -12.80 -9.30
C HIS A 83 4.72 -14.15 -8.73
N GLY A 84 4.11 -14.61 -7.64
CA GLY A 84 4.46 -15.86 -7.00
C GLY A 84 3.41 -16.36 -6.04
N ALA A 85 3.83 -17.13 -5.04
CA ALA A 85 2.97 -17.60 -3.96
C ALA A 85 2.53 -16.48 -3.03
N ASP A 86 3.37 -15.45 -2.89
CA ASP A 86 3.09 -14.22 -2.15
C ASP A 86 2.67 -14.52 -0.69
N PRO A 87 3.56 -15.09 0.16
CA PRO A 87 3.28 -15.31 1.57
C PRO A 87 3.05 -13.95 2.26
N TYR A 88 1.88 -13.79 2.92
CA TYR A 88 1.43 -12.44 3.28
C TYR A 88 1.11 -12.26 4.76
N ALA A 89 0.51 -13.23 5.41
CA ALA A 89 0.16 -13.15 6.83
C ALA A 89 0.43 -14.47 7.55
N LEU A 90 0.69 -14.38 8.86
CA LEU A 90 0.99 -15.49 9.76
C LEU A 90 0.18 -15.38 11.04
N ALA A 91 -0.26 -16.52 11.57
CA ALA A 91 -0.81 -16.63 12.92
C ALA A 91 -0.32 -17.89 13.59
N ARG A 92 -0.18 -17.84 14.92
CA ARG A 92 0.19 -19.01 15.71
C ARG A 92 -1.06 -19.86 15.99
N LEU A 93 -0.99 -21.14 15.66
CA LEU A 93 -2.04 -22.11 15.92
C LEU A 93 -1.88 -22.74 17.31
N ASP A 94 -0.69 -23.23 17.62
CA ASP A 94 -0.30 -23.73 18.93
C ASP A 94 1.22 -23.54 19.19
N ALA A 95 1.81 -24.29 20.10
CA ALA A 95 3.24 -24.17 20.43
C ALA A 95 4.17 -24.68 19.31
N GLN A 96 3.69 -25.51 18.39
CA GLN A 96 4.49 -26.20 17.37
C GLN A 96 4.02 -25.92 15.94
N HIS A 97 2.84 -25.30 15.77
CA HIS A 97 2.23 -25.08 14.47
C HIS A 97 1.85 -23.62 14.26
N LEU A 98 2.02 -23.18 13.03
CA LEU A 98 1.57 -21.89 12.55
C LEU A 98 0.62 -22.10 11.35
N VAL A 99 -0.16 -21.08 11.06
CA VAL A 99 -0.91 -20.97 9.81
C VAL A 99 -0.44 -19.72 9.08
N GLY A 100 -0.32 -19.84 7.78
CA GLY A 100 0.04 -18.73 6.90
C GLY A 100 -0.91 -18.64 5.72
N VAL A 101 -1.05 -17.46 5.15
CA VAL A 101 -1.78 -17.26 3.90
C VAL A 101 -0.83 -16.94 2.77
N LEU A 102 -1.07 -17.56 1.63
CA LEU A 102 -0.39 -17.33 0.36
C LEU A 102 -1.35 -16.55 -0.53
N ARG A 103 -1.17 -15.24 -0.59
CA ARG A 103 -2.08 -14.33 -1.27
C ARG A 103 -2.12 -14.59 -2.78
N GLY A 104 -0.96 -14.68 -3.42
CA GLY A 104 -0.83 -14.95 -4.85
C GLY A 104 -1.28 -16.35 -5.24
N ALA A 105 -0.97 -17.35 -4.41
CA ALA A 105 -1.43 -18.72 -4.62
C ALA A 105 -2.87 -18.97 -4.16
N SER A 106 -3.55 -17.97 -3.57
CA SER A 106 -4.91 -18.11 -3.01
C SER A 106 -5.05 -19.33 -2.09
N ALA A 107 -4.16 -19.45 -1.09
CA ALA A 107 -4.11 -20.63 -0.23
C ALA A 107 -3.88 -20.31 1.25
N LEU A 108 -4.37 -21.20 2.10
CA LEU A 108 -4.01 -21.33 3.52
C LEU A 108 -3.00 -22.47 3.67
N VAL A 109 -1.93 -22.26 4.41
CA VAL A 109 -0.94 -23.31 4.71
C VAL A 109 -0.83 -23.55 6.21
N LEU A 110 -0.67 -24.82 6.57
CA LEU A 110 -0.26 -25.26 7.88
C LEU A 110 1.26 -25.44 7.86
N LEU A 111 1.95 -24.83 8.81
CA LEU A 111 3.40 -24.83 8.92
C LEU A 111 3.83 -25.45 10.27
N ASP A 112 4.97 -26.12 10.29
CA ASP A 112 5.63 -26.51 11.55
C ASP A 112 6.40 -25.31 12.16
N ALA A 113 6.99 -25.50 13.34
CA ALA A 113 7.78 -24.47 14.02
C ALA A 113 9.05 -24.03 13.24
N ARG A 114 9.45 -24.76 12.21
CA ARG A 114 10.55 -24.42 11.29
C ARG A 114 10.01 -23.84 9.96
N LEU A 115 8.74 -23.44 9.91
CA LEU A 115 8.05 -22.89 8.76
C LEU A 115 7.99 -23.81 7.53
N ARG A 116 8.18 -25.12 7.72
CA ARG A 116 8.00 -26.10 6.66
C ARG A 116 6.53 -26.39 6.48
N GLU A 117 6.08 -26.40 5.25
CA GLU A 117 4.70 -26.65 4.89
C GLU A 117 4.30 -28.11 5.20
N LEU A 118 3.26 -28.28 5.99
CA LEU A 118 2.66 -29.58 6.34
C LEU A 118 1.39 -29.86 5.54
N GLN A 119 0.65 -28.78 5.18
CA GLN A 119 -0.60 -28.87 4.42
C GLN A 119 -0.86 -27.57 3.69
N ARG A 120 -1.46 -27.66 2.49
CA ARG A 120 -1.98 -26.53 1.73
C ARG A 120 -3.45 -26.75 1.42
N ILE A 121 -4.25 -25.68 1.52
CA ILE A 121 -5.69 -25.68 1.28
C ILE A 121 -6.03 -24.47 0.41
N ASP A 122 -6.76 -24.69 -0.67
CA ASP A 122 -7.20 -23.61 -1.56
C ASP A 122 -8.21 -22.67 -0.85
N VAL A 123 -7.97 -21.38 -0.96
CA VAL A 123 -8.82 -20.29 -0.45
C VAL A 123 -9.07 -19.32 -1.59
N PRO A 124 -10.12 -19.55 -2.40
CA PRO A 124 -10.37 -18.73 -3.58
C PRO A 124 -10.60 -17.26 -3.23
N GLY A 125 -10.04 -16.35 -4.02
CA GLY A 125 -10.27 -14.91 -3.93
C GLY A 125 -9.19 -14.11 -3.23
N PHE A 126 -7.92 -14.55 -3.29
CA PHE A 126 -6.76 -13.90 -2.68
C PHE A 126 -6.82 -13.86 -1.15
N ALA A 127 -6.30 -14.91 -0.51
CA ALA A 127 -6.22 -15.00 0.94
C ALA A 127 -5.29 -13.90 1.50
N VAL A 128 -5.81 -13.00 2.33
CA VAL A 128 -5.07 -11.83 2.85
C VAL A 128 -4.93 -11.79 4.35
N ALA A 129 -5.81 -12.45 5.10
CA ALA A 129 -5.76 -12.42 6.55
C ALA A 129 -6.11 -13.77 7.17
N VAL A 130 -5.49 -14.05 8.29
CA VAL A 130 -5.76 -15.22 9.11
C VAL A 130 -5.78 -14.83 10.59
N ALA A 131 -6.78 -15.33 11.33
CA ALA A 131 -6.86 -15.20 12.77
C ALA A 131 -7.13 -16.55 13.42
N VAL A 132 -6.50 -16.80 14.55
CA VAL A 132 -6.72 -18.00 15.37
C VAL A 132 -7.41 -17.58 16.67
N SER A 133 -8.55 -18.18 16.95
CA SER A 133 -9.32 -17.90 18.17
C SER A 133 -8.68 -18.56 19.40
N ASP A 134 -9.07 -18.13 20.59
CA ASP A 134 -8.63 -18.72 21.85
C ASP A 134 -9.02 -20.23 21.97
N SER A 135 -10.01 -20.69 21.18
CA SER A 135 -10.42 -22.10 21.06
C SER A 135 -9.65 -22.89 20.01
N GLY A 136 -8.66 -22.29 19.34
CA GLY A 136 -7.83 -22.94 18.29
C GLY A 136 -8.53 -23.03 16.93
N GLU A 137 -9.63 -22.31 16.70
CA GLU A 137 -10.26 -22.21 15.39
C GLU A 137 -9.53 -21.20 14.52
N CYS A 138 -9.23 -21.60 13.29
CA CYS A 138 -8.58 -20.77 12.30
C CYS A 138 -9.62 -20.16 11.36
N TRP A 139 -9.61 -18.84 11.24
CA TRP A 139 -10.46 -18.06 10.35
C TRP A 139 -9.63 -17.37 9.28
N VAL A 140 -10.08 -17.47 8.03
CA VAL A 140 -9.35 -16.93 6.87
C VAL A 140 -10.26 -15.99 6.09
N ALA A 141 -9.75 -14.82 5.76
CA ALA A 141 -10.37 -13.88 4.84
C ALA A 141 -9.65 -13.89 3.50
N ALA A 142 -10.44 -13.82 2.44
CA ALA A 142 -9.95 -13.52 1.10
C ALA A 142 -10.56 -12.20 0.62
N GLU A 143 -9.75 -11.33 0.02
CA GLU A 143 -10.17 -9.99 -0.37
C GLU A 143 -11.32 -9.98 -1.38
N ALA A 144 -11.24 -10.84 -2.38
CA ALA A 144 -12.31 -11.02 -3.37
C ALA A 144 -13.32 -12.09 -2.92
N SER A 145 -13.86 -11.94 -1.69
CA SER A 145 -14.84 -12.86 -1.11
C SER A 145 -15.78 -12.13 -0.15
N HIS A 146 -17.03 -12.58 -0.12
CA HIS A 146 -18.04 -12.12 0.87
C HIS A 146 -18.21 -13.08 2.05
N ARG A 147 -17.20 -13.89 2.34
CA ARG A 147 -17.24 -14.89 3.39
C ARG A 147 -15.91 -15.07 4.07
N LEU A 148 -15.95 -15.50 5.33
CA LEU A 148 -14.80 -16.02 6.06
C LEU A 148 -14.86 -17.53 6.06
N LEU A 149 -13.73 -18.19 5.78
CA LEU A 149 -13.62 -19.64 5.87
C LEU A 149 -13.13 -20.03 7.28
N ARG A 150 -13.72 -21.10 7.83
CA ARG A 150 -13.40 -21.61 9.15
C ARG A 150 -12.78 -23.00 9.05
N PHE A 151 -11.68 -23.19 9.76
CA PHE A 151 -10.96 -24.46 9.87
C PHE A 151 -10.72 -24.80 11.33
N ARG A 152 -10.61 -26.08 11.61
CA ARG A 152 -10.24 -26.60 12.92
C ARG A 152 -9.01 -27.50 12.76
N PHE A 153 -8.07 -27.38 13.65
CA PHE A 153 -6.92 -28.29 13.72
C PHE A 153 -7.30 -29.54 14.51
N ASP A 154 -7.10 -30.73 13.94
CA ASP A 154 -7.43 -32.02 14.58
C ASP A 154 -6.22 -32.67 15.28
N GLY A 155 -5.09 -31.98 15.35
CA GLY A 155 -3.81 -32.45 15.89
C GLY A 155 -2.82 -32.90 14.83
N GLN A 156 -3.25 -32.99 13.55
CA GLN A 156 -2.39 -33.35 12.41
C GLN A 156 -2.59 -32.45 11.21
N ARG A 157 -3.83 -32.00 10.97
CA ARG A 157 -4.21 -31.22 9.81
C ARG A 157 -5.33 -30.22 10.12
N LEU A 158 -5.44 -29.23 9.27
CA LEU A 158 -6.59 -28.35 9.24
C LEU A 158 -7.73 -29.02 8.47
N VAL A 159 -8.90 -29.07 9.10
CA VAL A 159 -10.12 -29.60 8.49
C VAL A 159 -11.15 -28.48 8.37
N PRO A 160 -11.89 -28.37 7.22
CA PRO A 160 -12.96 -27.41 7.08
C PRO A 160 -13.99 -27.56 8.20
N ALA A 161 -14.35 -26.43 8.83
CA ALA A 161 -15.32 -26.41 9.94
C ALA A 161 -16.53 -25.49 9.64
N GLY A 162 -16.62 -24.97 8.42
CA GLY A 162 -17.71 -24.13 7.96
C GLY A 162 -17.25 -22.80 7.36
N GLN A 163 -18.18 -21.93 7.16
CA GLN A 163 -17.94 -20.57 6.66
C GLN A 163 -18.94 -19.59 7.27
N LEU A 164 -18.59 -18.32 7.26
CA LEU A 164 -19.43 -17.22 7.71
C LEU A 164 -19.71 -16.31 6.52
N GLU A 165 -20.95 -16.26 6.07
CA GLU A 165 -21.37 -15.36 5.00
C GLU A 165 -21.51 -13.93 5.55
N LEU A 166 -20.96 -12.97 4.80
CA LEU A 166 -20.98 -11.54 5.10
C LEU A 166 -21.60 -10.78 3.92
N PRO A 167 -22.91 -10.94 3.68
CA PRO A 167 -23.55 -10.30 2.54
C PRO A 167 -23.50 -8.77 2.67
N GLY A 168 -23.12 -8.10 1.60
CA GLY A 168 -22.99 -6.64 1.54
C GLY A 168 -21.66 -6.08 1.98
N THR A 169 -20.72 -6.89 2.52
CA THR A 169 -19.36 -6.45 2.75
C THR A 169 -18.51 -6.59 1.49
N GLN A 170 -17.54 -5.70 1.32
CA GLN A 170 -16.72 -5.65 0.13
C GLN A 170 -15.23 -5.73 0.50
N GLY A 171 -14.72 -6.97 0.61
CA GLY A 171 -13.31 -7.21 0.85
C GLY A 171 -12.88 -7.05 2.31
N ILE A 172 -12.60 -8.17 2.96
CA ILE A 172 -12.01 -8.17 4.29
C ILE A 172 -10.49 -8.21 4.16
N HIS A 173 -9.83 -7.20 4.69
CA HIS A 173 -8.37 -7.04 4.60
C HIS A 173 -7.62 -7.51 5.84
N ALA A 174 -8.26 -7.47 7.01
CA ALA A 174 -7.64 -7.87 8.26
C ALA A 174 -8.62 -8.53 9.20
N LEU A 175 -8.12 -9.45 10.03
CA LEU A 175 -8.87 -10.18 11.04
C LEU A 175 -8.13 -10.17 12.37
N ALA A 176 -8.87 -10.08 13.48
CA ALA A 176 -8.37 -10.37 14.81
C ALA A 176 -9.38 -11.20 15.58
N SER A 177 -8.89 -12.13 16.43
CA SER A 177 -9.75 -12.89 17.34
C SER A 177 -10.14 -12.05 18.53
N GLY A 178 -11.43 -12.14 18.90
CA GLY A 178 -12.03 -11.51 20.07
C GLY A 178 -12.26 -12.49 21.22
N PRO A 179 -12.67 -12.00 22.40
CA PRO A 179 -13.07 -12.87 23.50
C PRO A 179 -14.37 -13.59 23.15
N ARG A 180 -14.59 -14.76 23.78
CA ARG A 180 -15.83 -15.55 23.64
C ARG A 180 -16.13 -15.99 22.20
N GLY A 181 -15.10 -16.15 21.35
CA GLY A 181 -15.27 -16.57 19.96
C GLY A 181 -15.68 -15.46 18.99
N LEU A 182 -15.73 -14.20 19.43
CA LEU A 182 -15.93 -13.06 18.52
C LEU A 182 -14.75 -12.90 17.57
N LEU A 183 -15.02 -12.24 16.44
CA LEU A 183 -14.00 -11.80 15.49
C LEU A 183 -14.18 -10.30 15.23
N TYR A 184 -13.06 -9.64 14.98
CA TYR A 184 -13.01 -8.28 14.45
C TYR A 184 -12.44 -8.36 13.04
N ALA A 185 -13.15 -7.73 12.10
CA ALA A 185 -12.78 -7.72 10.69
C ALA A 185 -12.77 -6.29 10.16
N LEU A 186 -11.80 -5.97 9.30
CA LEU A 186 -11.74 -4.67 8.62
C LEU A 186 -12.18 -4.83 7.17
N SER A 187 -13.19 -4.05 6.78
CA SER A 187 -13.56 -3.83 5.40
C SER A 187 -12.88 -2.56 4.89
N GLY A 188 -11.84 -2.73 4.07
CA GLY A 188 -11.06 -1.62 3.56
C GLY A 188 -11.83 -0.73 2.60
N HIS A 189 -12.77 -1.30 1.86
CA HIS A 189 -13.57 -0.57 0.88
C HIS A 189 -14.60 0.35 1.53
N GLU A 190 -15.35 -0.15 2.51
CA GLU A 190 -16.35 0.64 3.24
C GLU A 190 -15.73 1.51 4.34
N GLY A 191 -14.48 1.24 4.71
CA GLY A 191 -13.83 1.90 5.83
C GLY A 191 -14.42 1.51 7.19
N GLU A 192 -14.83 0.23 7.34
CA GLU A 192 -15.57 -0.25 8.49
C GLU A 192 -14.80 -1.28 9.32
N LEU A 193 -15.04 -1.20 10.63
CA LEU A 193 -14.69 -2.23 11.60
C LEU A 193 -15.96 -3.02 11.93
N LEU A 194 -15.93 -4.31 11.63
CA LEU A 194 -17.02 -5.24 11.90
C LEU A 194 -16.74 -6.02 13.18
N THR A 195 -17.72 -6.10 14.07
CA THR A 195 -17.73 -7.05 15.19
C THR A 195 -18.63 -8.22 14.80
N LEU A 196 -18.05 -9.42 14.75
CA LEU A 196 -18.72 -10.63 14.25
C LEU A 196 -18.88 -11.65 15.38
N ASP A 197 -20.06 -12.29 15.42
CA ASP A 197 -20.35 -13.48 16.24
C ASP A 197 -20.62 -14.66 15.32
N PRO A 198 -19.62 -15.52 15.07
CA PRO A 198 -19.80 -16.66 14.18
C PRO A 198 -20.82 -17.71 14.65
N ALA A 199 -21.16 -17.73 15.94
CA ALA A 199 -22.13 -18.65 16.52
C ALA A 199 -23.55 -18.05 16.57
N GLY A 200 -23.68 -16.74 16.36
CA GLY A 200 -24.94 -16.02 16.46
C GLY A 200 -25.85 -16.21 15.25
N ALA A 201 -27.16 -16.07 15.48
CA ALA A 201 -28.16 -16.08 14.38
C ALA A 201 -27.99 -14.88 13.41
N ARG A 202 -27.34 -13.83 13.84
CA ARG A 202 -26.93 -12.67 13.05
C ARG A 202 -25.42 -12.49 13.24
N PRO A 203 -24.60 -12.87 12.24
CA PRO A 203 -23.17 -12.87 12.41
C PRO A 203 -22.56 -11.48 12.56
N VAL A 204 -23.08 -10.47 11.87
CA VAL A 204 -22.63 -9.08 12.03
C VAL A 204 -23.38 -8.46 13.20
N LEU A 205 -22.69 -8.26 14.30
CA LEU A 205 -23.24 -7.65 15.50
C LEU A 205 -23.20 -6.11 15.45
N GLU A 206 -22.16 -5.57 14.82
CA GLU A 206 -21.92 -4.15 14.66
C GLU A 206 -21.04 -3.92 13.42
N ALA A 207 -21.37 -2.89 12.64
CA ALA A 207 -20.52 -2.32 11.62
C ALA A 207 -20.30 -0.85 11.99
N ARG A 208 -19.05 -0.45 12.18
CA ARG A 208 -18.68 0.90 12.60
C ARG A 208 -17.72 1.49 11.57
N ARG A 209 -18.10 2.61 10.96
CA ARG A 209 -17.17 3.37 10.13
C ARG A 209 -16.05 3.94 11.01
N VAL A 210 -14.79 3.64 10.67
CA VAL A 210 -13.61 4.06 11.42
C VAL A 210 -12.77 5.09 10.65
N GLY A 211 -12.84 5.10 9.32
CA GLY A 211 -12.12 6.04 8.47
C GLY A 211 -11.73 5.42 7.13
N HIS A 212 -10.70 5.99 6.48
CA HIS A 212 -10.29 5.58 5.15
C HIS A 212 -9.08 4.62 5.21
N GLY A 213 -9.16 3.55 4.43
CA GLY A 213 -8.10 2.57 4.28
C GLY A 213 -7.71 1.85 5.58
N PRO A 214 -8.66 1.25 6.34
CA PRO A 214 -8.29 0.40 7.47
C PRO A 214 -7.60 -0.86 6.96
N ILE A 215 -6.35 -1.10 7.37
CA ILE A 215 -5.51 -2.18 6.85
C ILE A 215 -5.09 -3.20 7.89
N SER A 216 -5.06 -2.84 9.17
CA SER A 216 -4.57 -3.73 10.22
C SER A 216 -5.37 -3.57 11.51
N VAL A 217 -5.65 -4.69 12.18
CA VAL A 217 -6.37 -4.74 13.46
C VAL A 217 -5.71 -5.71 14.42
N ARG A 218 -5.55 -5.31 15.68
CA ARG A 218 -4.97 -6.14 16.73
C ARG A 218 -5.68 -5.97 18.05
N ARG A 219 -6.04 -7.08 18.67
CA ARG A 219 -6.55 -7.09 20.05
C ARG A 219 -5.40 -7.23 21.04
N VAL A 220 -5.37 -6.38 22.05
CA VAL A 220 -4.44 -6.43 23.17
C VAL A 220 -5.25 -6.35 24.47
N ALA A 221 -5.53 -7.49 25.10
CA ALA A 221 -6.43 -7.64 26.24
C ALA A 221 -7.83 -7.03 25.97
N SER A 222 -8.20 -5.97 26.71
CA SER A 222 -9.46 -5.24 26.56
C SER A 222 -9.36 -4.03 25.60
N LEU A 223 -8.33 -3.95 24.81
CA LEU A 223 -8.14 -2.90 23.80
C LEU A 223 -8.13 -3.50 22.40
N LEU A 224 -8.64 -2.72 21.44
CA LEU A 224 -8.57 -3.04 20.01
C LEU A 224 -7.88 -1.87 19.30
N VAL A 225 -6.78 -2.17 18.62
CA VAL A 225 -5.98 -1.18 17.88
C VAL A 225 -6.24 -1.36 16.39
N VAL A 226 -6.50 -0.27 15.68
CA VAL A 226 -6.83 -0.25 14.25
C VAL A 226 -5.96 0.78 13.56
N ASP A 227 -5.34 0.38 12.45
CA ASP A 227 -4.55 1.24 11.58
C ASP A 227 -5.36 1.68 10.36
N LEU A 228 -5.36 2.98 10.09
CA LEU A 228 -6.00 3.64 8.96
C LEU A 228 -4.91 4.23 8.04
N LEU A 229 -4.51 3.48 7.05
CA LEU A 229 -3.44 3.84 6.12
C LEU A 229 -3.67 5.22 5.48
N LEU A 230 -4.87 5.45 4.94
CA LEU A 230 -5.17 6.65 4.18
C LEU A 230 -5.47 7.86 5.08
N ASP A 231 -6.08 7.65 6.25
CA ASP A 231 -6.26 8.70 7.26
C ASP A 231 -4.99 8.95 8.10
N HIS A 232 -3.90 8.25 7.81
CA HIS A 232 -2.61 8.38 8.49
C HIS A 232 -2.72 8.30 10.01
N SER A 233 -3.52 7.39 10.53
CA SER A 233 -3.79 7.34 11.97
C SER A 233 -3.93 5.93 12.51
N VAL A 234 -3.56 5.77 13.77
CA VAL A 234 -3.82 4.56 14.55
C VAL A 234 -4.80 4.89 15.66
N ILE A 235 -5.88 4.10 15.76
CA ILE A 235 -6.93 4.28 16.75
C ILE A 235 -6.87 3.14 17.77
N VAL A 236 -7.10 3.47 19.03
CA VAL A 236 -7.28 2.50 20.11
C VAL A 236 -8.71 2.61 20.64
N PHE A 237 -9.45 1.52 20.55
CA PHE A 237 -10.80 1.38 21.14
C PHE A 237 -10.74 0.57 22.43
N GLU A 238 -11.62 0.87 23.35
CA GLU A 238 -11.92 0.00 24.49
C GLU A 238 -12.87 -1.12 24.07
N LEU A 239 -12.69 -2.30 24.62
CA LEU A 239 -13.62 -3.42 24.52
C LEU A 239 -14.35 -3.57 25.84
N ASN A 240 -15.69 -3.66 25.80
CA ASN A 240 -16.46 -3.97 26.97
C ASN A 240 -16.30 -5.44 27.39
N GLU A 241 -16.89 -5.84 28.53
CA GLU A 241 -16.82 -7.21 29.05
C GLU A 241 -17.38 -8.27 28.11
N GLN A 242 -18.28 -7.89 27.19
CA GLN A 242 -18.85 -8.75 26.15
C GLN A 242 -17.98 -8.81 24.89
N GLY A 243 -16.90 -8.03 24.83
CA GLY A 243 -16.03 -7.92 23.66
C GLY A 243 -16.58 -7.02 22.55
N ARG A 244 -17.60 -6.17 22.84
CA ARG A 244 -18.07 -5.16 21.89
C ARG A 244 -17.13 -3.98 21.87
N VAL A 245 -16.98 -3.38 20.69
CA VAL A 245 -16.16 -2.19 20.49
C VAL A 245 -16.85 -0.99 21.19
N GLY A 246 -16.17 -0.43 22.17
CA GLY A 246 -16.64 0.73 22.93
C GLY A 246 -16.17 2.06 22.34
N GLU A 247 -15.90 3.00 23.23
CA GLU A 247 -15.45 4.35 22.85
C GLU A 247 -14.01 4.34 22.32
N GLU A 248 -13.71 5.33 21.49
CA GLU A 248 -12.34 5.65 21.09
C GLU A 248 -11.57 6.14 22.31
N ARG A 249 -10.57 5.36 22.71
CA ARG A 249 -9.75 5.63 23.89
C ARG A 249 -8.59 6.59 23.56
N ALA A 250 -8.04 6.44 22.35
CA ALA A 250 -6.94 7.27 21.87
C ALA A 250 -6.85 7.19 20.36
N ARG A 251 -6.27 8.24 19.77
CA ARG A 251 -5.87 8.30 18.37
C ARG A 251 -4.54 9.00 18.26
N VAL A 252 -3.63 8.44 17.44
CA VAL A 252 -2.44 9.15 16.96
C VAL A 252 -2.62 9.45 15.48
N HIS A 253 -2.18 10.61 15.05
CA HIS A 253 -2.23 11.06 13.67
C HIS A 253 -0.84 11.44 13.20
N HIS A 254 -0.52 11.10 11.96
CA HIS A 254 0.78 11.32 11.33
C HIS A 254 0.63 12.14 10.05
N ASP A 255 1.75 12.66 9.55
CA ASP A 255 1.77 13.44 8.31
C ASP A 255 1.72 12.55 7.05
N GLY A 256 1.97 11.27 7.20
CA GLY A 256 1.95 10.28 6.13
C GLY A 256 1.41 8.92 6.54
N PRO A 257 1.30 7.98 5.59
CA PRO A 257 0.72 6.67 5.85
C PRO A 257 1.49 5.90 6.91
N ILE A 258 0.75 5.17 7.73
CA ILE A 258 1.28 4.13 8.61
C ILE A 258 1.13 2.81 7.86
N TRP A 259 2.23 2.07 7.72
CA TRP A 259 2.25 0.80 6.99
C TRP A 259 2.00 -0.40 7.88
N GLY A 260 2.18 -0.23 9.17
CA GLY A 260 1.95 -1.26 10.14
C GLY A 260 2.27 -0.82 11.56
N PHE A 261 1.77 -1.57 12.52
CA PHE A 261 1.99 -1.33 13.93
C PHE A 261 2.10 -2.65 14.71
N ASP A 262 2.63 -2.56 15.89
CA ASP A 262 2.49 -3.58 16.93
C ASP A 262 2.22 -2.95 18.29
N ALA A 263 1.53 -3.67 19.16
CA ALA A 263 1.14 -3.18 20.47
C ALA A 263 1.20 -4.27 21.52
N ALA A 264 1.67 -3.92 22.72
CA ALA A 264 1.81 -4.83 23.85
C ALA A 264 1.50 -4.14 25.18
N LEU A 265 0.99 -4.88 26.16
CA LEU A 265 0.85 -4.37 27.53
C LEU A 265 2.16 -4.46 28.30
N LEU A 266 2.47 -3.40 29.01
CA LEU A 266 3.48 -3.38 30.06
C LEU A 266 2.96 -4.10 31.32
N GLY A 267 3.86 -4.53 32.19
CA GLY A 267 3.49 -5.22 33.44
C GLY A 267 2.55 -4.46 34.37
N ASP A 268 2.53 -3.14 34.27
CA ASP A 268 1.60 -2.26 34.99
C ASP A 268 0.26 -2.04 34.26
N GLY A 269 0.08 -2.63 33.06
CA GLY A 269 -1.14 -2.58 32.25
C GLY A 269 -1.28 -1.33 31.38
N GLN A 270 -0.25 -0.54 31.18
CA GLN A 270 -0.19 0.50 30.17
C GLN A 270 0.04 -0.14 28.79
N LEU A 271 -0.50 0.46 27.71
CA LEU A 271 -0.27 0.00 26.34
C LEU A 271 0.96 0.68 25.75
N LEU A 272 1.93 -0.12 25.31
CA LEU A 272 3.02 0.33 24.46
C LEU A 272 2.61 0.06 23.00
N LEU A 273 2.70 1.09 22.15
CA LEU A 273 2.36 1.04 20.72
C LEU A 273 3.58 1.46 19.90
N ALA A 274 3.99 0.66 18.96
CA ALA A 274 4.98 1.01 17.94
C ALA A 274 4.30 1.05 16.57
N ALA A 275 4.47 2.15 15.83
CA ALA A 275 3.96 2.32 14.48
C ALA A 275 5.11 2.62 13.52
N ALA A 276 5.03 2.13 12.29
CA ALA A 276 6.00 2.36 11.24
C ALA A 276 5.32 3.00 10.02
N GLY A 277 5.90 4.09 9.52
CA GLY A 277 5.28 4.85 8.44
C GLY A 277 6.19 5.90 7.85
N VAL A 278 5.60 6.82 7.12
CA VAL A 278 6.28 7.99 6.54
C VAL A 278 6.07 9.21 7.42
N GLU A 279 7.12 9.97 7.66
CA GLU A 279 6.99 11.35 8.10
C GLU A 279 7.34 12.27 6.93
N ASP A 280 6.37 13.01 6.46
CA ASP A 280 6.57 14.09 5.50
C ASP A 280 6.99 15.33 6.29
N HIS A 281 8.29 15.49 6.47
CA HIS A 281 8.80 16.78 6.93
C HIS A 281 8.40 17.86 5.93
N ALA A 282 8.07 19.05 6.41
CA ALA A 282 7.79 20.19 5.54
C ALA A 282 8.92 20.31 4.51
N LEU A 283 8.67 19.80 3.32
CA LEU A 283 9.59 19.81 2.19
C LEU A 283 9.95 21.26 1.89
N ASP A 284 11.20 21.53 1.60
CA ASP A 284 11.52 22.70 0.79
C ASP A 284 11.04 22.44 -0.64
N ARG A 285 9.73 22.60 -0.81
CA ARG A 285 9.00 22.38 -2.07
C ARG A 285 9.37 23.40 -3.13
N SER A 286 10.09 24.46 -2.74
CA SER A 286 10.54 25.51 -3.66
C SER A 286 11.59 25.01 -4.67
N GLN A 287 12.23 23.88 -4.41
CA GLN A 287 13.27 23.32 -5.26
C GLN A 287 12.80 22.19 -6.19
N GLY A 288 11.53 21.82 -6.14
CA GLY A 288 10.95 20.82 -7.05
C GLY A 288 11.38 19.38 -6.79
N PHE A 289 11.89 19.05 -5.61
CA PHE A 289 12.31 17.70 -5.25
C PHE A 289 11.18 16.93 -4.55
N PHE A 290 11.07 15.64 -4.84
CA PHE A 290 10.18 14.72 -4.13
C PHE A 290 10.77 14.28 -2.78
N GLY A 291 11.94 14.78 -2.38
CA GLY A 291 12.68 14.38 -1.20
C GLY A 291 11.94 14.65 0.11
N ASN A 292 12.31 13.92 1.14
CA ASN A 292 11.82 13.91 2.52
C ASN A 292 10.54 13.06 2.73
N VAL A 293 10.44 11.94 2.05
CA VAL A 293 9.50 10.86 2.36
C VAL A 293 10.23 9.75 3.13
N ASP A 294 10.93 10.12 4.18
CA ASP A 294 11.70 9.19 4.98
C ASP A 294 10.80 8.24 5.77
N SER A 295 11.28 7.03 5.96
CA SER A 295 10.62 6.04 6.81
C SER A 295 10.93 6.30 8.27
N PHE A 296 9.89 6.31 9.08
CA PHE A 296 9.98 6.52 10.52
C PHE A 296 9.40 5.36 11.30
N VAL A 297 9.88 5.21 12.52
CA VAL A 297 9.23 4.43 13.55
C VAL A 297 8.90 5.34 14.71
N PHE A 298 7.67 5.22 15.18
CA PHE A 298 7.09 5.99 16.27
C PHE A 298 6.77 5.06 17.43
N CYS A 299 7.01 5.51 18.65
CA CYS A 299 6.65 4.76 19.83
C CYS A 299 5.81 5.61 20.78
N TYR A 300 4.70 5.04 21.22
CA TYR A 300 3.71 5.71 22.06
C TYR A 300 3.43 4.90 23.33
N LEU A 301 3.05 5.59 24.38
CA LEU A 301 2.54 5.01 25.61
C LEU A 301 1.13 5.53 25.88
N LEU A 302 0.18 4.63 26.04
CA LEU A 302 -1.16 4.92 26.50
C LEU A 302 -1.29 4.44 27.95
N PRO A 303 -1.34 5.35 28.93
CA PRO A 303 -1.55 4.99 30.33
C PRO A 303 -2.98 4.49 30.55
N LYS A 304 -3.24 3.82 31.68
CA LYS A 304 -4.59 3.36 32.06
C LYS A 304 -5.61 4.51 32.13
N SER A 305 -5.15 5.70 32.49
CA SER A 305 -5.94 6.93 32.50
C SER A 305 -5.15 8.08 31.88
N GLY A 306 -5.86 8.99 31.20
CA GLY A 306 -5.21 10.08 30.46
C GLY A 306 -4.99 9.76 28.98
N GLY A 307 -4.40 10.68 28.23
CA GLY A 307 -4.16 10.58 26.80
C GLY A 307 -2.93 9.77 26.44
N ILE A 308 -2.87 9.33 25.19
CA ILE A 308 -1.68 8.73 24.59
C ILE A 308 -0.57 9.78 24.47
N ARG A 309 0.66 9.38 24.71
CA ARG A 309 1.83 10.26 24.57
C ARG A 309 2.91 9.59 23.73
N GLU A 310 3.57 10.38 22.88
CA GLU A 310 4.75 9.93 22.16
C GLU A 310 5.93 9.78 23.15
N LEU A 311 6.60 8.64 23.07
CA LEU A 311 7.85 8.40 23.79
C LEU A 311 9.04 8.88 22.96
N TRP A 312 9.09 8.47 21.71
CA TRP A 312 10.10 8.86 20.74
C TRP A 312 9.64 8.56 19.32
N ARG A 313 10.28 9.24 18.37
CA ARG A 313 10.25 8.92 16.94
C ARG A 313 11.66 8.82 16.40
N ARG A 314 11.86 8.02 15.38
CA ARG A 314 13.17 7.84 14.77
C ARG A 314 13.07 7.71 13.27
N ASN A 315 13.89 8.50 12.56
CA ASN A 315 14.13 8.31 11.13
C ASN A 315 14.92 7.00 10.95
N VAL A 316 14.28 5.99 10.39
CA VAL A 316 14.91 4.68 10.15
C VAL A 316 15.49 4.57 8.73
N SER A 317 15.12 5.48 7.82
CA SER A 317 15.77 5.60 6.52
C SER A 317 17.25 5.95 6.65
N GLU A 318 17.62 6.80 7.63
CA GLU A 318 19.02 7.11 7.95
C GLU A 318 19.82 5.87 8.36
N LEU A 319 19.14 4.86 8.90
CA LEU A 319 19.72 3.58 9.33
C LEU A 319 19.57 2.49 8.27
N GLY A 320 19.13 2.86 7.07
CA GLY A 320 19.01 1.97 5.92
C GLY A 320 17.70 1.17 5.84
N VAL A 321 16.73 1.39 6.72
CA VAL A 321 15.42 0.72 6.69
C VAL A 321 14.40 1.59 5.98
N VAL A 322 13.81 1.07 4.91
CA VAL A 322 12.84 1.77 4.06
C VAL A 322 11.54 0.97 3.97
N THR A 323 10.41 1.66 4.05
CA THR A 323 9.05 1.09 4.02
C THR A 323 8.85 -0.12 4.96
N PRO A 324 9.15 0.00 6.27
CA PRO A 324 8.91 -1.11 7.20
C PRO A 324 7.41 -1.33 7.39
N LYS A 325 6.92 -2.57 7.14
CA LYS A 325 5.50 -2.94 7.23
C LYS A 325 5.15 -3.72 8.50
N ALA A 326 6.12 -4.37 9.12
CA ALA A 326 5.90 -5.32 10.20
C ALA A 326 6.78 -5.05 11.42
N PRO A 327 6.58 -3.93 12.14
CA PRO A 327 7.24 -3.73 13.42
C PRO A 327 6.76 -4.81 14.42
N LEU A 328 7.66 -5.33 15.26
CA LEU A 328 7.35 -6.37 16.22
C LEU A 328 7.91 -6.04 17.60
N LEU A 329 7.03 -5.85 18.58
CA LEU A 329 7.33 -5.52 19.96
C LEU A 329 7.51 -6.74 20.84
N PHE A 330 8.56 -6.73 21.64
CA PHE A 330 8.78 -7.66 22.75
C PHE A 330 8.85 -6.87 24.04
N VAL A 331 8.09 -7.27 25.03
CA VAL A 331 8.09 -6.67 26.36
C VAL A 331 8.36 -7.74 27.40
N ALA A 332 9.42 -7.55 28.16
CA ALA A 332 9.77 -8.46 29.27
C ALA A 332 10.54 -7.70 30.37
N ASN A 333 10.22 -7.95 31.63
CA ASN A 333 10.95 -7.41 32.80
C ASN A 333 11.14 -5.89 32.78
N GLY A 334 10.14 -5.12 32.30
CA GLY A 334 10.21 -3.67 32.20
C GLY A 334 11.05 -3.12 31.04
N GLN A 335 11.65 -3.99 30.25
CA GLN A 335 12.38 -3.66 29.03
C GLN A 335 11.50 -3.89 27.81
N ALA A 336 11.70 -3.08 26.79
CA ALA A 336 11.09 -3.26 25.48
C ALA A 336 12.17 -3.47 24.41
N ARG A 337 11.89 -4.34 23.47
CA ARG A 337 12.67 -4.54 22.25
C ARG A 337 11.73 -4.42 21.07
N LEU A 338 12.10 -3.62 20.09
CA LEU A 338 11.39 -3.49 18.84
C LEU A 338 12.28 -3.99 17.70
N PHE A 339 11.79 -4.97 16.95
CA PHE A 339 12.37 -5.43 15.70
C PHE A 339 11.65 -4.76 14.54
N VAL A 340 12.41 -4.26 13.56
CA VAL A 340 11.88 -3.56 12.38
C VAL A 340 12.70 -3.98 11.16
N ALA A 341 12.09 -4.69 10.22
CA ALA A 341 12.70 -5.05 8.94
C ALA A 341 12.16 -4.14 7.83
N GLY A 342 13.03 -3.76 6.89
CA GLY A 342 12.63 -3.02 5.70
C GLY A 342 11.87 -3.92 4.73
N TYR A 343 10.71 -3.46 4.25
CA TYR A 343 10.11 -4.05 3.06
C TYR A 343 10.85 -3.57 1.81
N GLY A 344 11.14 -2.28 1.76
CA GLY A 344 11.83 -1.62 0.65
C GLY A 344 13.36 -1.68 0.69
N SER A 345 13.98 -2.31 1.68
CA SER A 345 15.43 -2.34 1.82
C SER A 345 15.93 -3.61 2.51
N ASP A 346 17.19 -3.94 2.28
CA ASP A 346 17.86 -5.12 2.80
C ASP A 346 18.51 -4.89 4.19
N ARG A 347 17.78 -4.22 5.09
CA ARG A 347 18.21 -3.89 6.45
C ARG A 347 17.12 -4.18 7.47
N ALA A 348 17.54 -4.56 8.67
CA ALA A 348 16.69 -4.61 9.84
C ALA A 348 17.32 -3.87 11.02
N LEU A 349 16.47 -3.42 11.94
CA LEU A 349 16.87 -2.76 13.18
C LEU A 349 16.34 -3.52 14.38
N GLN A 350 17.11 -3.48 15.45
CA GLN A 350 16.65 -3.82 16.78
C GLN A 350 16.85 -2.62 17.69
N LEU A 351 15.76 -2.16 18.29
CA LEU A 351 15.77 -1.05 19.26
C LEU A 351 15.47 -1.63 20.64
N TYR A 352 16.36 -1.37 21.60
CA TYR A 352 16.23 -1.78 22.99
C TYR A 352 16.03 -0.52 23.84
N PHE A 353 14.98 -0.46 24.64
CA PHE A 353 14.67 0.72 25.46
C PHE A 353 13.82 0.37 26.68
N GLU A 354 13.86 1.28 27.65
CA GLU A 354 12.95 1.26 28.77
C GLU A 354 11.80 2.24 28.50
N PRO A 355 10.53 1.79 28.50
CA PRO A 355 9.39 2.69 28.27
C PRO A 355 9.29 3.86 29.27
N THR A 356 9.91 3.72 30.45
CA THR A 356 9.99 4.77 31.48
C THR A 356 11.16 5.74 31.28
N SER A 357 12.20 5.36 30.52
CA SER A 357 13.39 6.17 30.19
C SER A 357 13.74 6.04 28.70
N PRO A 358 12.86 6.48 27.80
CA PRO A 358 13.00 6.20 26.37
C PRO A 358 14.16 6.92 25.67
N ALA A 359 14.79 7.90 26.31
CA ALA A 359 15.91 8.66 25.74
C ALA A 359 17.17 7.81 25.49
N ASP A 360 17.31 6.68 26.16
CA ASP A 360 18.49 5.80 26.13
C ASP A 360 18.31 4.58 25.18
N ALA A 361 17.46 4.69 24.15
CA ALA A 361 17.23 3.62 23.21
C ALA A 361 18.52 3.22 22.46
N ARG A 362 18.98 2.00 22.69
CA ARG A 362 20.10 1.40 21.95
C ARG A 362 19.58 0.85 20.62
N VAL A 363 20.20 1.22 19.52
CA VAL A 363 19.87 0.76 18.18
C VAL A 363 20.98 -0.15 17.64
N GLN A 364 20.60 -1.27 17.07
CA GLN A 364 21.47 -2.16 16.30
C GLN A 364 20.88 -2.30 14.90
N SER A 365 21.68 -2.01 13.87
CA SER A 365 21.32 -2.25 12.47
C SER A 365 22.09 -3.46 11.96
N GLU A 366 21.41 -4.29 11.17
CA GLU A 366 21.98 -5.51 10.60
C GLU A 366 21.57 -5.66 9.13
N PRO A 367 22.40 -6.27 8.28
CA PRO A 367 21.96 -6.73 6.96
C PRO A 367 20.80 -7.70 7.11
N PHE A 368 19.83 -7.58 6.23
CA PHE A 368 18.64 -8.43 6.24
C PHE A 368 18.16 -8.70 4.80
N LEU A 369 16.93 -9.18 4.65
CA LEU A 369 16.28 -9.41 3.36
C LEU A 369 15.18 -8.36 3.16
N PRO A 370 15.01 -7.81 1.96
CA PRO A 370 13.88 -6.94 1.63
C PRO A 370 12.59 -7.77 1.47
N GLY A 371 11.42 -7.13 1.54
CA GLY A 371 10.15 -7.79 1.24
C GLY A 371 9.33 -8.22 2.46
N VAL A 372 9.79 -7.98 3.69
CA VAL A 372 9.08 -8.42 4.91
C VAL A 372 7.75 -7.68 5.07
N ALA A 373 6.63 -8.43 4.94
CA ALA A 373 5.27 -7.90 5.07
C ALA A 373 4.59 -8.26 6.40
N ALA A 374 4.97 -9.36 7.05
CA ALA A 374 4.43 -9.75 8.34
C ALA A 374 5.50 -10.36 9.25
N ALA A 375 5.35 -10.19 10.56
CA ALA A 375 6.25 -10.72 11.57
C ALA A 375 5.47 -11.31 12.75
N LEU A 376 5.95 -12.45 13.29
CA LEU A 376 5.35 -13.14 14.39
C LEU A 376 6.42 -13.67 15.35
N ALA A 377 6.32 -13.32 16.63
CA ALA A 377 7.20 -13.87 17.67
C ALA A 377 6.85 -15.33 17.99
N LEU A 378 7.86 -16.19 18.00
CA LEU A 378 7.73 -17.60 18.40
C LEU A 378 8.07 -17.79 19.88
N PRO A 379 7.52 -18.84 20.53
CA PRO A 379 7.85 -19.16 21.93
C PRO A 379 9.34 -19.46 22.16
N SER A 380 10.06 -19.91 21.15
CA SER A 380 11.51 -20.11 21.14
C SER A 380 12.33 -18.82 21.24
N GLY A 381 11.69 -17.66 21.03
CA GLY A 381 12.35 -16.36 20.88
C GLY A 381 12.77 -16.03 19.44
N GLU A 382 12.60 -16.96 18.52
CA GLU A 382 12.76 -16.77 17.08
C GLU A 382 11.64 -15.86 16.52
N ILE A 383 11.85 -15.32 15.32
CA ILE A 383 10.84 -14.53 14.61
C ILE A 383 10.52 -15.23 13.30
N ALA A 384 9.25 -15.59 13.11
CA ALA A 384 8.72 -16.03 11.82
C ALA A 384 8.27 -14.82 11.00
N LEU A 385 8.64 -14.77 9.72
CA LEU A 385 8.37 -13.63 8.84
C LEU A 385 7.77 -14.14 7.53
N ALA A 386 6.88 -13.33 6.95
CA ALA A 386 6.36 -13.52 5.62
C ALA A 386 7.05 -12.53 4.66
N ASP A 387 7.59 -13.05 3.57
CA ASP A 387 8.30 -12.27 2.56
C ASP A 387 7.69 -12.52 1.16
N PRO A 388 6.72 -11.70 0.75
CA PRO A 388 6.09 -11.81 -0.57
C PRO A 388 7.04 -11.51 -1.74
N LEU A 389 8.02 -10.63 -1.56
CA LEU A 389 8.96 -10.27 -2.63
C LEU A 389 9.87 -11.46 -3.00
N LEU A 390 10.28 -12.24 -2.03
CA LEU A 390 11.14 -13.41 -2.24
C LEU A 390 10.37 -14.71 -2.40
N ASP A 391 9.04 -14.70 -2.28
CA ASP A 391 8.20 -15.91 -2.19
C ASP A 391 8.69 -16.88 -1.12
N ALA A 392 8.95 -16.39 0.08
CA ALA A 392 9.55 -17.17 1.14
C ALA A 392 8.96 -16.89 2.52
N TRP A 393 8.99 -17.90 3.37
CA TRP A 393 8.97 -17.71 4.81
C TRP A 393 10.39 -17.51 5.30
N LEU A 394 10.59 -16.64 6.28
CA LEU A 394 11.90 -16.41 6.86
C LEU A 394 11.85 -16.75 8.35
N LEU A 395 12.83 -17.50 8.84
CA LEU A 395 12.99 -17.79 10.25
C LEU A 395 14.25 -17.09 10.76
N ARG A 396 14.06 -16.04 11.53
CA ARG A 396 15.16 -15.31 12.15
C ARG A 396 15.44 -15.88 13.55
N PRO A 397 16.70 -16.24 13.86
CA PRO A 397 17.07 -16.75 15.17
C PRO A 397 16.73 -15.78 16.32
N ALA A 398 16.56 -16.30 17.51
CA ALA A 398 16.41 -15.50 18.73
C ALA A 398 17.58 -14.52 18.88
N ALA A 399 17.32 -13.36 19.46
CA ALA A 399 18.36 -12.35 19.66
C ALA A 399 19.51 -12.91 20.50
N GLY A 400 20.69 -12.94 19.90
CA GLY A 400 21.95 -13.35 20.53
C GLY A 400 23.03 -12.28 20.37
N GLU A 401 24.24 -12.53 20.90
CA GLU A 401 25.37 -11.59 20.77
C GLU A 401 25.88 -11.45 19.33
N ARG A 402 25.59 -12.43 18.47
CA ARG A 402 25.88 -12.39 17.03
C ARG A 402 24.58 -12.49 16.24
N SER A 403 24.42 -11.61 15.26
CA SER A 403 23.32 -11.69 14.31
C SER A 403 23.59 -12.86 13.35
N GLU A 404 22.89 -13.97 13.54
CA GLU A 404 22.86 -15.03 12.53
C GLU A 404 21.89 -14.66 11.41
N PRO A 405 22.20 -15.02 10.15
CA PRO A 405 21.31 -14.76 9.04
C PRO A 405 19.98 -15.50 9.23
N ALA A 406 18.90 -14.92 8.72
CA ALA A 406 17.61 -15.59 8.66
C ALA A 406 17.68 -16.81 7.73
N GLU A 407 17.06 -17.91 8.14
CA GLU A 407 16.86 -19.07 7.27
C GLU A 407 15.75 -18.73 6.27
N ILE A 408 16.02 -18.94 4.99
CA ILE A 408 15.05 -18.72 3.91
C ILE A 408 14.39 -20.06 3.59
N ILE A 409 13.07 -20.10 3.71
CA ILE A 409 12.23 -21.27 3.42
C ILE A 409 11.38 -20.94 2.21
N PRO A 410 11.81 -21.29 0.99
CA PRO A 410 11.08 -20.96 -0.23
C PRO A 410 9.69 -21.61 -0.24
N VAL A 411 8.70 -20.85 -0.69
CA VAL A 411 7.35 -21.35 -0.91
C VAL A 411 7.27 -21.86 -2.34
N THR A 412 7.10 -23.17 -2.50
CA THR A 412 6.92 -23.75 -3.83
C THR A 412 5.49 -23.60 -4.28
N ALA A 413 5.30 -22.96 -5.43
CA ALA A 413 4.00 -22.81 -6.06
C ALA A 413 3.92 -23.75 -7.27
N GLU A 414 3.60 -25.03 -7.05
CA GLU A 414 3.43 -26.01 -8.16
C GLU A 414 2.35 -25.58 -9.18
N GLN A 415 1.41 -24.73 -8.77
CA GLN A 415 0.28 -24.28 -9.58
C GLN A 415 0.38 -22.83 -10.07
N THR A 416 1.31 -22.05 -9.55
CA THR A 416 1.52 -20.65 -9.97
C THR A 416 2.88 -20.57 -10.62
N PRO A 417 2.96 -20.44 -11.96
CA PRO A 417 4.25 -20.26 -12.62
C PRO A 417 4.95 -19.04 -12.06
N LEU A 418 6.21 -19.19 -11.67
CA LEU A 418 7.04 -18.03 -11.34
C LEU A 418 7.08 -17.11 -12.55
N ALA A 419 6.95 -15.81 -12.32
CA ALA A 419 7.19 -14.81 -13.33
C ALA A 419 8.63 -14.94 -13.87
N ALA A 420 8.84 -14.46 -15.08
CA ALA A 420 10.17 -14.43 -15.67
C ALA A 420 11.11 -13.63 -14.74
N THR A 421 12.38 -14.02 -14.68
CA THR A 421 13.40 -13.34 -13.87
C THR A 421 13.42 -11.82 -14.11
N GLU A 422 13.23 -11.39 -15.36
CA GLU A 422 13.16 -9.97 -15.73
C GLU A 422 11.97 -9.25 -15.04
N GLU A 423 10.79 -9.87 -14.94
CA GLU A 423 9.63 -9.31 -14.23
C GLU A 423 9.87 -9.26 -12.71
N ARG A 424 10.46 -10.30 -12.13
CA ARG A 424 10.81 -10.32 -10.70
C ARG A 424 11.84 -9.28 -10.33
N LEU A 425 12.84 -9.05 -11.18
CA LEU A 425 13.77 -7.93 -11.01
C LEU A 425 13.02 -6.59 -11.11
N GLY A 426 12.07 -6.46 -12.02
CA GLY A 426 11.24 -5.26 -12.16
C GLY A 426 10.36 -5.01 -10.93
N GLU A 427 9.81 -6.06 -10.35
CA GLU A 427 9.10 -6.02 -9.07
C GLU A 427 10.02 -5.54 -7.93
N ALA A 428 11.22 -6.09 -7.83
CA ALA A 428 12.22 -5.66 -6.86
C ALA A 428 12.61 -4.20 -7.04
N LEU A 429 12.76 -3.71 -8.28
CA LEU A 429 13.00 -2.30 -8.57
C LEU A 429 11.84 -1.41 -8.10
N PHE A 430 10.60 -1.86 -8.27
CA PHE A 430 9.43 -1.10 -7.85
C PHE A 430 9.31 -1.01 -6.32
N PHE A 431 9.49 -2.14 -5.65
CA PHE A 431 9.22 -2.26 -4.22
C PHE A 431 10.43 -1.95 -3.32
N THR A 432 11.65 -1.83 -3.88
CA THR A 432 12.84 -1.63 -3.07
C THR A 432 13.67 -0.42 -3.51
N THR A 433 14.68 -0.10 -2.70
CA THR A 433 15.65 0.97 -2.97
C THR A 433 16.63 0.66 -4.12
N LEU A 434 16.47 -0.46 -4.84
CA LEU A 434 17.22 -0.72 -6.08
C LEU A 434 17.04 0.37 -7.14
N MET A 435 15.88 1.07 -7.13
CA MET A 435 15.65 2.23 -8.00
C MET A 435 16.49 3.44 -7.63
N ALA A 436 16.92 3.56 -6.36
CA ALA A 436 17.64 4.70 -5.82
C ALA A 436 18.84 4.25 -4.95
N PRO A 437 19.76 3.43 -5.48
CA PRO A 437 20.79 2.75 -4.69
C PRO A 437 21.79 3.70 -4.01
N ASN A 438 21.92 4.92 -4.53
CA ASN A 438 22.83 5.94 -4.02
C ASN A 438 22.17 6.97 -3.11
N ASN A 439 20.89 6.83 -2.79
CA ASN A 439 20.19 7.75 -1.90
C ASN A 439 20.64 7.55 -0.44
N THR A 440 20.73 8.65 0.32
CA THR A 440 21.35 8.70 1.65
C THR A 440 20.44 9.26 2.75
N SER A 441 19.19 9.61 2.44
CA SER A 441 18.26 10.33 3.32
C SER A 441 18.73 11.74 3.72
N GLU A 442 19.50 12.38 2.85
CA GLU A 442 19.95 13.76 3.01
C GLU A 442 19.24 14.67 2.01
N GLY A 443 18.26 15.44 2.46
CA GLY A 443 17.55 16.41 1.63
C GLY A 443 16.90 15.77 0.39
N SER A 444 17.32 16.20 -0.80
CA SER A 444 16.81 15.71 -2.09
C SER A 444 17.18 14.25 -2.43
N ARG A 445 17.94 13.59 -1.57
CA ARG A 445 18.37 12.20 -1.75
C ARG A 445 17.70 11.26 -0.78
N SER A 446 16.46 11.52 -0.39
CA SER A 446 15.70 10.63 0.48
C SER A 446 15.70 9.20 -0.03
N ARG A 447 15.84 8.25 0.88
CA ARG A 447 15.69 6.83 0.58
C ARG A 447 14.23 6.50 0.47
N PHE A 448 13.80 6.09 -0.69
CA PHE A 448 12.43 5.69 -0.97
C PHE A 448 12.38 4.58 -2.03
N SER A 449 11.23 3.96 -2.15
CA SER A 449 10.83 3.10 -3.26
C SER A 449 9.52 3.63 -3.85
N CYS A 450 9.04 3.10 -4.99
CA CYS A 450 7.72 3.46 -5.49
C CYS A 450 6.62 3.14 -4.47
N GLU A 451 6.79 2.06 -3.71
CA GLU A 451 5.92 1.64 -2.61
C GLU A 451 5.76 2.69 -1.51
N THR A 452 6.74 3.55 -1.29
CA THR A 452 6.69 4.59 -0.24
C THR A 452 5.50 5.54 -0.40
N CYS A 453 5.12 5.86 -1.65
CA CYS A 453 3.97 6.70 -1.97
C CYS A 453 2.82 5.92 -2.61
N HIS A 454 3.12 4.77 -3.23
CA HIS A 454 2.16 3.93 -3.93
C HIS A 454 1.99 2.59 -3.21
N PHE A 455 1.42 2.64 -1.99
CA PHE A 455 1.23 1.46 -1.16
C PHE A 455 0.56 0.32 -1.94
N GLU A 456 1.27 -0.79 -2.10
CA GLU A 456 0.88 -1.93 -2.94
C GLU A 456 0.46 -1.53 -4.37
N GLY A 457 1.06 -0.46 -4.90
CA GLY A 457 0.76 0.10 -6.21
C GLY A 457 -0.49 0.99 -6.25
N TYR A 458 -1.14 1.24 -5.10
CA TYR A 458 -2.31 2.12 -5.01
C TYR A 458 -1.94 3.56 -4.61
N VAL A 459 -2.46 4.04 -3.49
CA VAL A 459 -2.37 5.44 -3.06
C VAL A 459 -1.96 5.52 -1.59
N ASP A 460 -1.47 6.68 -1.17
CA ASP A 460 -1.01 6.95 0.20
C ASP A 460 -1.89 7.96 0.95
N GLY A 461 -3.00 8.40 0.36
CA GLY A 461 -3.90 9.40 0.98
C GLY A 461 -3.39 10.84 0.91
N ARG A 462 -2.21 11.12 0.35
CA ARG A 462 -1.60 12.45 0.32
C ARG A 462 -1.74 13.17 -1.01
N VAL A 463 -1.52 14.49 -0.96
CA VAL A 463 -1.33 15.34 -2.13
C VAL A 463 0.11 15.81 -2.18
N HIS A 464 0.79 15.56 -3.31
CA HIS A 464 2.21 15.81 -3.49
C HIS A 464 2.46 16.97 -4.43
N TYR A 465 3.60 17.61 -4.23
CA TYR A 465 4.15 18.62 -5.14
C TYR A 465 4.43 18.03 -6.53
N THR A 466 4.17 18.80 -7.58
CA THR A 466 4.29 18.33 -8.98
C THR A 466 5.26 19.16 -9.82
N GLY A 467 6.17 19.91 -9.20
CA GLY A 467 7.09 20.81 -9.89
C GLY A 467 6.52 22.23 -10.11
N ARG A 468 5.36 22.54 -9.51
CA ARG A 468 4.77 23.89 -9.49
C ARG A 468 4.29 24.22 -8.08
N ASP A 469 4.64 25.39 -7.57
CA ASP A 469 4.36 25.80 -6.19
C ASP A 469 2.86 25.87 -5.85
N ASP A 470 2.03 26.09 -6.86
CA ASP A 470 0.58 26.23 -6.75
C ASP A 470 -0.19 24.92 -7.01
N VAL A 471 0.50 23.83 -7.37
CA VAL A 471 -0.13 22.57 -7.79
C VAL A 471 0.35 21.38 -6.95
N HIS A 472 -0.56 20.88 -6.13
CA HIS A 472 -0.41 19.61 -5.44
C HIS A 472 -1.42 18.61 -6.01
N VAL A 473 -0.99 17.37 -6.20
CA VAL A 473 -1.78 16.31 -6.84
C VAL A 473 -1.84 15.09 -5.94
N ALA A 474 -3.03 14.54 -5.74
CA ALA A 474 -3.21 13.30 -5.02
C ALA A 474 -2.49 12.15 -5.73
N THR A 475 -1.83 11.30 -4.97
CA THR A 475 -1.20 10.07 -5.44
C THR A 475 -2.19 9.25 -6.28
N LYS A 476 -1.76 8.73 -7.41
CA LYS A 476 -2.58 7.90 -8.30
C LYS A 476 -2.04 6.48 -8.34
N PRO A 477 -2.90 5.45 -8.48
CA PRO A 477 -2.44 4.10 -8.63
C PRO A 477 -1.50 3.94 -9.82
N LEU A 478 -0.45 3.16 -9.64
CA LEU A 478 0.45 2.71 -10.70
C LEU A 478 -0.02 1.41 -11.35
N ARG A 479 -0.98 0.74 -10.72
CA ARG A 479 -1.64 -0.44 -11.28
C ARG A 479 -2.44 -0.07 -12.53
N GLY A 480 -2.30 -0.86 -13.59
CA GLY A 480 -2.97 -0.64 -14.87
C GLY A 480 -2.38 0.50 -15.69
N LEU A 481 -1.13 0.93 -15.45
CA LEU A 481 -0.46 1.93 -16.28
C LEU A 481 -0.43 1.54 -17.75
N PHE A 482 -0.20 0.27 -18.05
CA PHE A 482 -0.04 -0.25 -19.41
C PHE A 482 -1.22 0.04 -20.36
N ASN A 483 -2.43 0.32 -19.86
CA ASN A 483 -3.59 0.69 -20.67
C ASN A 483 -4.07 2.13 -20.43
N ASN A 484 -3.39 2.91 -19.60
CA ASN A 484 -3.81 4.23 -19.15
C ASN A 484 -2.86 5.35 -19.63
N ARG A 485 -2.50 5.33 -20.92
CA ARG A 485 -1.63 6.33 -21.56
C ARG A 485 -2.38 7.59 -21.97
N PRO A 486 -1.70 8.76 -22.08
CA PRO A 486 -0.37 9.08 -21.56
C PRO A 486 -0.38 9.13 -20.04
N HIS A 487 0.81 8.98 -19.44
CA HIS A 487 0.94 8.81 -17.99
C HIS A 487 1.05 10.14 -17.25
N PHE A 488 0.81 10.08 -15.92
CA PHE A 488 0.72 11.22 -15.00
C PHE A 488 -0.46 12.18 -15.27
N SER A 489 -0.77 13.01 -14.28
CA SER A 489 -1.84 14.01 -14.37
C SER A 489 -1.56 15.09 -15.41
N ARG A 490 -0.28 15.34 -15.69
CA ARG A 490 0.18 16.28 -16.73
C ARG A 490 0.37 15.62 -18.10
N ALA A 491 0.13 14.31 -18.22
CA ALA A 491 0.33 13.54 -19.45
C ALA A 491 1.75 13.72 -20.07
N LEU A 492 2.76 13.77 -19.21
CA LEU A 492 4.15 14.06 -19.63
C LEU A 492 4.78 12.87 -20.36
N ASP A 493 4.39 11.65 -20.00
CA ASP A 493 4.98 10.43 -20.51
C ASP A 493 4.03 9.68 -21.44
N ALA A 494 4.43 9.58 -22.68
CA ALA A 494 3.61 8.99 -23.74
C ALA A 494 3.40 7.48 -23.56
N ASP A 495 4.36 6.77 -22.97
CA ASP A 495 4.39 5.32 -22.85
C ASP A 495 5.24 4.88 -21.64
N LEU A 496 5.24 3.57 -21.36
CA LEU A 496 6.03 3.00 -20.25
C LEU A 496 7.55 3.15 -20.43
N ALA A 497 8.02 3.28 -21.66
CA ALA A 497 9.46 3.52 -21.91
C ALA A 497 9.88 4.89 -21.37
N THR A 498 9.05 5.91 -21.63
CA THR A 498 9.26 7.27 -21.12
C THR A 498 9.14 7.30 -19.60
N VAL A 499 8.11 6.63 -19.03
CA VAL A 499 7.96 6.48 -17.57
C VAL A 499 9.22 5.89 -16.96
N SER A 500 9.66 4.73 -17.43
CA SER A 500 10.85 4.05 -16.90
C SER A 500 12.10 4.94 -16.97
N HIS A 501 12.27 5.68 -18.06
CA HIS A 501 13.41 6.60 -18.19
C HIS A 501 13.35 7.74 -17.16
N HIS A 502 12.19 8.38 -17.00
CA HIS A 502 12.03 9.50 -16.08
C HIS A 502 12.10 9.07 -14.61
N GLU A 503 11.56 7.90 -14.27
CA GLU A 503 11.63 7.39 -12.89
C GLU A 503 13.07 7.09 -12.45
N PHE A 504 13.89 6.48 -13.32
CA PHE A 504 15.32 6.30 -13.02
C PHE A 504 16.05 7.64 -12.88
N ARG A 505 15.69 8.64 -13.66
CA ARG A 505 16.26 9.99 -13.55
C ARG A 505 15.89 10.64 -12.21
N VAL A 506 14.62 10.54 -11.80
CA VAL A 506 14.14 11.09 -10.51
C VAL A 506 14.81 10.36 -9.34
N ALA A 507 14.81 9.04 -9.35
CA ALA A 507 15.42 8.22 -8.32
C ALA A 507 16.92 8.44 -8.20
N GLY A 508 17.62 8.66 -9.35
CA GLY A 508 19.05 8.85 -9.41
C GLY A 508 19.55 10.24 -9.05
N LYS A 509 18.79 11.15 -8.45
CA LYS A 509 19.13 12.50 -7.92
C LYS A 509 18.28 13.66 -8.46
N GLY A 510 17.26 13.41 -9.28
CA GLY A 510 16.52 14.46 -9.97
C GLY A 510 17.34 15.25 -11.01
N SER A 511 18.51 14.75 -11.43
CA SER A 511 19.39 15.37 -12.38
C SER A 511 19.22 14.78 -13.77
N GLU A 512 19.14 15.62 -14.80
CA GLU A 512 19.13 15.18 -16.19
C GLU A 512 20.51 14.66 -16.66
N THR A 513 21.56 15.01 -15.91
CA THR A 513 22.96 14.70 -16.29
C THR A 513 23.52 13.44 -15.64
N ASP A 514 22.82 12.84 -14.65
CA ASP A 514 23.33 11.68 -13.92
C ASP A 514 22.24 10.66 -13.56
N PRO A 515 21.40 10.19 -14.55
CA PRO A 515 20.39 9.19 -14.28
C PRO A 515 20.90 7.75 -14.40
N TRP A 516 22.15 7.51 -14.74
CA TRP A 516 22.66 6.22 -15.16
C TRP A 516 23.56 5.60 -14.12
N PHE A 517 23.26 4.36 -13.76
CA PHE A 517 24.09 3.55 -12.88
C PHE A 517 23.97 2.07 -13.27
N SER A 518 24.95 1.28 -12.87
CA SER A 518 24.88 -0.18 -12.83
C SER A 518 24.83 -0.66 -11.39
N ILE A 519 24.14 -1.76 -11.16
CA ILE A 519 24.10 -2.46 -9.86
C ILE A 519 25.06 -3.64 -9.94
N GLN A 520 25.95 -3.77 -8.95
CA GLN A 520 26.79 -4.95 -8.80
C GLN A 520 26.08 -5.94 -7.89
N SER A 521 25.80 -7.14 -8.39
CA SER A 521 24.96 -8.13 -7.68
C SER A 521 25.61 -8.63 -6.40
N GLU A 522 26.93 -8.54 -6.28
CA GLU A 522 27.66 -8.84 -5.03
C GLU A 522 27.22 -7.98 -3.83
N HIS A 523 26.71 -6.76 -4.10
CA HIS A 523 26.17 -5.86 -3.08
C HIS A 523 24.73 -6.20 -2.67
N TYR A 524 24.07 -7.07 -3.45
CA TYR A 524 22.67 -7.48 -3.26
C TYR A 524 22.52 -9.00 -3.41
N PRO A 525 23.13 -9.81 -2.54
CA PRO A 525 23.16 -11.26 -2.69
C PRO A 525 21.77 -11.91 -2.71
N TRP A 526 20.77 -11.23 -2.17
CA TRP A 526 19.38 -11.68 -2.20
C TRP A 526 18.75 -11.70 -3.60
N LEU A 527 19.33 -11.01 -4.59
CA LEU A 527 18.89 -11.07 -6.00
C LEU A 527 18.95 -12.50 -6.57
N ALA A 528 19.83 -13.33 -6.05
CA ALA A 528 19.89 -14.74 -6.43
C ALA A 528 18.61 -15.51 -6.10
N GLN A 529 17.83 -15.08 -5.08
CA GLN A 529 16.52 -15.65 -4.76
C GLN A 529 15.47 -15.36 -5.85
N LEU A 530 15.68 -14.29 -6.62
CA LEU A 530 14.84 -13.93 -7.76
C LEU A 530 15.30 -14.59 -9.07
N GLY A 531 16.35 -15.40 -9.03
CA GLY A 531 16.98 -15.99 -10.23
C GLY A 531 17.88 -15.03 -10.99
N VAL A 532 18.30 -13.92 -10.40
CA VAL A 532 19.23 -12.96 -10.99
C VAL A 532 20.65 -13.32 -10.60
N PHE A 533 21.47 -13.74 -11.57
CA PHE A 533 22.84 -14.22 -11.36
C PHE A 533 23.87 -13.42 -12.15
N ASP A 534 23.46 -12.38 -12.87
CA ASP A 534 24.39 -11.49 -13.58
C ASP A 534 25.29 -10.75 -12.59
N GLU A 535 26.58 -10.68 -12.86
CA GLU A 535 27.54 -9.97 -12.01
C GLU A 535 27.23 -8.47 -11.92
N SER A 536 26.75 -7.88 -13.02
CA SER A 536 26.41 -6.47 -13.14
C SER A 536 25.13 -6.27 -13.95
N LEU A 537 24.22 -5.47 -13.42
CA LEU A 537 22.98 -5.05 -14.07
C LEU A 537 23.13 -3.62 -14.56
N GLY A 538 23.27 -3.45 -15.86
CA GLY A 538 23.38 -2.13 -16.50
C GLY A 538 22.02 -1.42 -16.64
N PRO A 539 22.04 -0.14 -17.04
CA PRO A 539 20.84 0.70 -17.14
C PRO A 539 19.74 0.12 -18.04
N GLU A 540 20.11 -0.50 -19.14
CA GLU A 540 19.17 -1.11 -20.07
C GLU A 540 18.47 -2.32 -19.45
N ALA A 541 19.19 -3.19 -18.75
CA ALA A 541 18.64 -4.34 -18.06
C ALA A 541 17.65 -3.90 -16.97
N LEU A 542 18.00 -2.88 -16.18
CA LEU A 542 17.14 -2.32 -15.14
C LEU A 542 15.85 -1.72 -15.72
N ARG A 543 15.94 -0.97 -16.84
CA ARG A 543 14.75 -0.42 -17.52
C ARG A 543 13.85 -1.49 -18.07
N ARG A 544 14.42 -2.47 -18.75
CA ARG A 544 13.66 -3.60 -19.31
C ARG A 544 12.93 -4.35 -18.22
N ALA A 545 13.58 -4.59 -17.09
CA ALA A 545 12.98 -5.25 -15.94
C ALA A 545 11.80 -4.45 -15.39
N LEU A 546 11.97 -3.14 -15.13
CA LEU A 546 10.87 -2.30 -14.65
C LEU A 546 9.68 -2.28 -15.62
N ILE A 547 9.95 -2.18 -16.93
CA ILE A 547 8.92 -2.23 -17.97
C ILE A 547 8.22 -3.59 -17.96
N ALA A 548 8.95 -4.70 -17.87
CA ALA A 548 8.39 -6.04 -17.84
C ALA A 548 7.40 -6.21 -16.68
N PHE A 549 7.73 -5.70 -15.51
CA PHE A 549 6.82 -5.66 -14.37
C PHE A 549 5.59 -4.79 -14.64
N LEU A 550 5.79 -3.53 -15.07
CA LEU A 550 4.68 -2.58 -15.28
C LEU A 550 3.73 -2.99 -16.40
N MET A 551 4.18 -3.78 -17.38
CA MET A 551 3.32 -4.31 -18.46
C MET A 551 2.19 -5.20 -17.94
N HIS A 552 2.37 -5.82 -16.78
CA HIS A 552 1.43 -6.77 -16.20
C HIS A 552 0.86 -6.32 -14.85
N PHE A 553 1.41 -5.26 -14.26
CA PHE A 553 0.99 -4.76 -12.95
C PHE A 553 -0.42 -4.17 -13.00
N SER A 554 -1.41 -5.01 -12.71
CA SER A 554 -2.84 -4.70 -12.86
C SER A 554 -3.51 -4.45 -11.52
N HIS A 555 -4.71 -3.87 -11.58
CA HIS A 555 -5.58 -3.75 -10.42
C HIS A 555 -6.07 -5.12 -9.95
N ASP A 556 -6.27 -5.25 -8.65
CA ASP A 556 -6.92 -6.40 -8.05
C ASP A 556 -8.39 -6.51 -8.47
N THR A 557 -8.93 -7.71 -8.36
CA THR A 557 -10.37 -7.92 -8.60
C THR A 557 -11.17 -7.01 -7.65
N ASN A 558 -12.13 -6.28 -8.21
CA ASN A 558 -13.01 -5.47 -7.38
C ASN A 558 -13.94 -6.37 -6.56
N PRO A 559 -13.91 -6.33 -5.22
CA PRO A 559 -14.79 -7.16 -4.41
C PRO A 559 -16.29 -6.97 -4.72
N ALA A 560 -16.70 -5.76 -5.13
CA ALA A 560 -18.08 -5.44 -5.47
C ALA A 560 -18.64 -6.24 -6.65
N VAL A 561 -17.79 -6.83 -7.49
CA VAL A 561 -18.22 -7.58 -8.69
C VAL A 561 -18.12 -9.10 -8.53
N VAL A 562 -17.55 -9.58 -7.45
CA VAL A 562 -17.28 -11.01 -7.25
C VAL A 562 -18.56 -11.82 -7.18
N GLY A 563 -18.62 -12.91 -7.96
CA GLY A 563 -19.78 -13.81 -8.01
C GLY A 563 -21.01 -13.23 -8.71
N ARG A 564 -20.86 -12.12 -9.43
CA ARG A 564 -21.92 -11.42 -10.14
C ARG A 564 -21.71 -11.45 -11.64
N ASP A 565 -22.82 -11.35 -12.39
CA ASP A 565 -22.83 -11.36 -13.86
C ASP A 565 -23.63 -10.18 -14.48
N ARG A 566 -24.29 -9.39 -13.63
CA ARG A 566 -25.20 -8.31 -14.07
C ARG A 566 -25.33 -7.20 -13.04
N PHE A 567 -25.73 -6.05 -13.51
CA PHE A 567 -26.11 -4.91 -12.68
C PHE A 567 -27.39 -5.20 -11.86
N SER A 568 -27.46 -4.68 -10.66
CA SER A 568 -28.71 -4.44 -9.98
C SER A 568 -29.53 -3.35 -10.70
N ALA A 569 -30.81 -3.20 -10.35
CA ALA A 569 -31.63 -2.15 -10.94
C ALA A 569 -31.09 -0.73 -10.68
N GLN A 570 -30.52 -0.49 -9.50
CA GLN A 570 -29.89 0.80 -9.15
C GLN A 570 -28.63 1.06 -9.99
N GLU A 571 -27.74 0.09 -10.08
CA GLU A 571 -26.50 0.19 -10.86
C GLU A 571 -26.76 0.34 -12.36
N GLN A 572 -27.81 -0.32 -12.88
CA GLN A 572 -28.22 -0.19 -14.28
C GLN A 572 -28.69 1.22 -14.59
N ARG A 573 -29.45 1.87 -13.68
CA ARG A 573 -29.82 3.30 -13.84
C ARG A 573 -28.59 4.18 -13.72
N GLY A 574 -27.71 3.92 -12.77
CA GLY A 574 -26.45 4.62 -12.62
C GLY A 574 -25.54 4.53 -13.86
N ALA A 575 -25.42 3.32 -14.44
CA ALA A 575 -24.70 3.11 -15.70
C ALA A 575 -25.28 3.90 -16.86
N SER A 576 -26.62 3.97 -16.95
CA SER A 576 -27.30 4.76 -17.97
C SER A 576 -27.03 6.27 -17.82
N LEU A 577 -27.14 6.79 -16.61
CA LEU A 577 -26.80 8.20 -16.30
C LEU A 577 -25.32 8.49 -16.57
N PHE A 578 -24.43 7.57 -16.17
CA PHE A 578 -23.00 7.70 -16.45
C PHE A 578 -22.72 7.74 -17.95
N ARG A 579 -23.35 6.87 -18.74
CA ARG A 579 -23.23 6.85 -20.20
C ARG A 579 -23.63 8.20 -20.80
N GLU A 580 -24.71 8.80 -20.31
CA GLU A 580 -25.24 10.05 -20.83
C GLU A 580 -24.39 11.27 -20.45
N GLN A 581 -23.88 11.31 -19.21
CA GLN A 581 -23.25 12.53 -18.69
C GLN A 581 -21.72 12.44 -18.57
N CYS A 582 -21.14 11.25 -18.40
CA CYS A 582 -19.72 11.07 -18.05
C CYS A 582 -18.91 10.37 -19.14
N ALA A 583 -19.53 9.48 -19.93
CA ALA A 583 -18.81 8.63 -20.87
C ALA A 583 -18.19 9.38 -22.05
N SER A 584 -18.59 10.63 -22.33
CA SER A 584 -17.90 11.47 -23.31
C SER A 584 -16.43 11.73 -22.98
N CYS A 585 -16.09 11.75 -21.68
CA CYS A 585 -14.72 11.86 -21.16
C CYS A 585 -14.22 10.50 -20.66
N HIS A 586 -15.01 9.79 -19.84
CA HIS A 586 -14.66 8.53 -19.21
C HIS A 586 -15.24 7.34 -19.97
N ALA A 587 -14.92 7.21 -21.25
CA ALA A 587 -15.36 6.07 -22.03
C ALA A 587 -14.76 4.77 -21.50
N ALA A 588 -15.56 3.69 -21.51
CA ALA A 588 -15.07 2.34 -21.31
C ALA A 588 -14.19 1.95 -22.50
N ARG A 589 -12.88 1.82 -22.33
CA ARG A 589 -11.92 1.54 -23.40
C ARG A 589 -10.97 0.41 -23.00
N LEU A 590 -10.46 -0.29 -23.99
CA LEU A 590 -9.35 -1.23 -23.79
C LEU A 590 -8.03 -0.46 -23.55
N GLN A 591 -7.88 0.71 -24.15
CA GLN A 591 -6.73 1.62 -23.97
C GLN A 591 -7.22 3.07 -24.02
N SER A 592 -6.70 3.92 -23.13
CA SER A 592 -7.16 5.31 -22.98
C SER A 592 -6.87 6.19 -24.20
N ASP A 593 -5.77 5.94 -24.90
CA ASP A 593 -5.29 6.70 -26.06
C ASP A 593 -5.77 6.15 -27.43
N VAL A 594 -6.57 5.07 -27.44
CA VAL A 594 -7.13 4.48 -28.65
C VAL A 594 -8.65 4.62 -28.62
N ALA A 595 -9.16 5.62 -29.32
CA ALA A 595 -10.60 5.94 -29.33
C ALA A 595 -11.46 4.76 -29.84
N GLU A 596 -10.96 4.04 -30.83
CA GLU A 596 -11.61 2.89 -31.48
C GLU A 596 -11.73 1.69 -30.54
N SER A 597 -10.96 1.69 -29.44
CA SER A 597 -11.03 0.63 -28.41
C SER A 597 -12.20 0.80 -27.44
N ALA A 598 -13.10 1.77 -27.69
CA ALA A 598 -14.27 2.01 -26.86
C ALA A 598 -15.25 0.84 -26.95
N LEU A 599 -15.70 0.35 -25.80
CA LEU A 599 -16.68 -0.71 -25.70
C LEU A 599 -18.11 -0.12 -25.79
N PRO A 600 -19.01 -0.78 -26.53
CA PRO A 600 -20.42 -0.41 -26.55
C PRO A 600 -21.08 -0.69 -25.19
N PHE A 601 -22.16 0.01 -24.89
CA PHE A 601 -22.82 -0.03 -23.58
C PHE A 601 -23.29 -1.43 -23.16
N ASP A 602 -23.75 -2.20 -24.09
CA ASP A 602 -24.18 -3.60 -23.88
C ASP A 602 -23.04 -4.56 -23.51
N ALA A 603 -21.80 -4.19 -23.81
CA ALA A 603 -20.61 -4.94 -23.41
C ALA A 603 -20.13 -4.59 -21.97
N TRP A 604 -20.61 -3.48 -21.37
CA TRP A 604 -20.13 -3.03 -20.04
C TRP A 604 -20.32 -4.08 -18.93
N PRO A 605 -21.49 -4.77 -18.80
CA PRO A 605 -21.64 -5.79 -17.76
C PRO A 605 -20.58 -6.88 -17.87
N ARG A 606 -20.36 -7.39 -19.08
CA ARG A 606 -19.35 -8.43 -19.31
C ARG A 606 -17.95 -7.93 -18.96
N ALA A 607 -17.60 -6.68 -19.30
CA ALA A 607 -16.29 -6.11 -19.01
C ALA A 607 -16.05 -5.83 -17.52
N ILE A 608 -17.11 -5.47 -16.77
CA ILE A 608 -17.03 -5.15 -15.35
C ILE A 608 -17.02 -6.42 -14.48
N PHE A 609 -17.90 -7.38 -14.79
CA PHE A 609 -18.05 -8.62 -14.02
C PHE A 609 -17.10 -9.74 -14.43
N SER A 610 -16.25 -9.53 -15.45
CA SER A 610 -15.20 -10.46 -15.80
C SER A 610 -13.97 -10.26 -14.91
N PRO A 611 -13.40 -11.33 -14.34
CA PRO A 611 -12.13 -11.22 -13.61
C PRO A 611 -10.96 -10.78 -14.51
N GLU A 612 -11.10 -10.95 -15.83
CA GLU A 612 -10.08 -10.61 -16.83
C GLU A 612 -10.19 -9.17 -17.35
N GLY A 613 -11.19 -8.40 -16.90
CA GLY A 613 -11.56 -7.11 -17.44
C GLY A 613 -10.59 -5.98 -17.19
N ALA A 614 -9.42 -5.98 -17.84
CA ALA A 614 -8.43 -4.92 -17.76
C ALA A 614 -8.80 -3.75 -18.67
N ILE A 615 -9.97 -3.14 -18.49
CA ILE A 615 -10.38 -1.93 -19.20
C ILE A 615 -10.06 -0.66 -18.40
N VAL A 616 -9.98 0.44 -19.09
CA VAL A 616 -9.77 1.76 -18.51
C VAL A 616 -11.00 2.63 -18.79
N TRP A 617 -11.39 3.45 -17.81
CA TRP A 617 -12.49 4.41 -17.90
C TRP A 617 -11.90 5.81 -17.99
N ALA A 618 -11.27 6.11 -19.14
CA ALA A 618 -10.45 7.31 -19.32
C ALA A 618 -10.35 7.72 -20.78
N SER A 619 -9.74 8.89 -21.01
CA SER A 619 -9.24 9.27 -22.33
C SER A 619 -7.89 9.99 -22.21
N ALA A 620 -7.15 10.08 -23.31
CA ALA A 620 -5.90 10.83 -23.41
C ALA A 620 -6.11 12.35 -23.44
N GLU A 621 -7.34 12.81 -23.53
CA GLU A 621 -7.67 14.21 -23.69
C GLU A 621 -7.52 15.01 -22.39
N TYR A 622 -7.15 16.28 -22.52
CA TYR A 622 -7.23 17.26 -21.43
C TYR A 622 -8.61 17.88 -21.35
N ARG A 623 -9.08 18.09 -20.14
CA ARG A 623 -10.38 18.74 -19.88
C ARG A 623 -10.28 19.73 -18.73
N LYS A 624 -10.91 20.89 -18.89
CA LYS A 624 -11.11 21.88 -17.83
C LYS A 624 -12.49 21.67 -17.23
N THR A 625 -12.56 21.00 -16.11
CA THR A 625 -13.82 20.64 -15.44
C THR A 625 -14.13 21.50 -14.20
N GLY A 626 -13.39 22.60 -13.99
CA GLY A 626 -13.57 23.48 -12.84
C GLY A 626 -12.84 23.05 -11.57
N VAL A 627 -12.18 21.89 -11.55
CA VAL A 627 -11.31 21.49 -10.45
C VAL A 627 -9.96 22.18 -10.60
N THR A 628 -9.71 23.16 -9.78
CA THR A 628 -8.51 24.02 -9.83
C THR A 628 -7.61 23.77 -8.62
N PRO A 629 -6.29 24.07 -8.72
CA PRO A 629 -5.59 24.58 -9.90
C PRO A 629 -5.43 23.51 -10.99
N TYR A 630 -5.40 23.94 -12.26
CA TYR A 630 -5.13 23.00 -13.36
C TYR A 630 -3.66 22.64 -13.42
N VAL A 631 -3.39 21.35 -13.58
CA VAL A 631 -2.01 20.81 -13.69
C VAL A 631 -1.36 21.12 -15.05
N HIS A 632 -2.15 21.43 -16.05
CA HIS A 632 -1.74 21.85 -17.40
C HIS A 632 -2.66 22.98 -17.91
N GLU A 633 -2.17 23.84 -18.79
CA GLU A 633 -2.96 24.96 -19.32
C GLU A 633 -4.26 24.52 -20.03
N SER A 634 -4.25 23.35 -20.66
CA SER A 634 -5.44 22.75 -21.29
C SER A 634 -6.36 22.02 -20.29
N GLY A 635 -6.01 21.96 -19.02
CA GLY A 635 -6.78 21.27 -17.98
C GLY A 635 -6.04 20.11 -17.34
N THR A 636 -6.76 19.06 -17.01
CA THR A 636 -6.22 17.81 -16.50
C THR A 636 -6.51 16.71 -17.52
N ARG A 637 -5.56 15.82 -17.74
CA ARG A 637 -5.83 14.58 -18.48
C ARG A 637 -6.98 13.84 -17.80
N VAL A 638 -7.92 13.31 -18.59
CA VAL A 638 -9.06 12.54 -18.05
C VAL A 638 -8.55 11.25 -17.38
N PRO A 639 -8.61 11.17 -16.04
CA PRO A 639 -8.04 10.02 -15.31
C PRO A 639 -8.92 8.78 -15.45
N SER A 640 -8.30 7.60 -15.27
CA SER A 640 -9.04 6.34 -15.18
C SER A 640 -9.94 6.35 -13.94
N LEU A 641 -11.19 5.89 -14.11
CA LEU A 641 -12.10 5.62 -13.00
C LEU A 641 -12.06 4.18 -12.51
N ARG A 642 -11.22 3.31 -13.12
CA ARG A 642 -11.07 1.95 -12.63
C ARG A 642 -10.63 1.96 -11.16
N ARG A 643 -11.32 1.21 -10.30
CA ARG A 643 -11.12 1.19 -8.84
C ARG A 643 -11.26 2.60 -8.23
N ALA A 644 -12.22 3.39 -8.73
CA ALA A 644 -12.41 4.77 -8.28
C ALA A 644 -12.64 4.86 -6.75
N ALA A 645 -13.34 3.90 -6.15
CA ALA A 645 -13.58 3.86 -4.72
C ALA A 645 -12.30 3.74 -3.87
N ALA A 646 -11.26 3.07 -4.41
CA ALA A 646 -9.97 2.91 -3.74
C ALA A 646 -8.99 4.07 -3.96
N LYS A 647 -9.41 5.14 -4.66
CA LYS A 647 -8.55 6.29 -5.03
C LYS A 647 -8.80 7.51 -4.16
N TRP A 648 -8.75 7.34 -2.87
CA TRP A 648 -8.93 8.44 -1.92
C TRP A 648 -7.62 9.23 -1.72
N PRO A 649 -7.63 10.59 -1.56
CA PRO A 649 -8.78 11.48 -1.74
C PRO A 649 -9.12 11.70 -3.23
N HIS A 650 -10.40 12.01 -3.49
CA HIS A 650 -10.88 12.12 -4.86
C HIS A 650 -10.56 13.45 -5.50
N PHE A 651 -10.66 13.50 -6.83
CA PHE A 651 -10.14 14.53 -7.72
C PHE A 651 -8.60 14.56 -7.77
N THR A 652 -8.07 15.33 -8.72
CA THR A 652 -6.62 15.48 -8.85
C THR A 652 -6.03 16.24 -7.66
N ASN A 653 -6.75 17.21 -7.12
CA ASN A 653 -6.33 18.03 -5.97
C ASN A 653 -6.80 17.49 -4.61
N GLY A 654 -7.38 16.29 -4.56
CA GLY A 654 -7.83 15.68 -3.30
C GLY A 654 -9.02 16.36 -2.61
N SER A 655 -9.79 17.20 -3.31
CA SER A 655 -10.78 18.08 -2.69
C SER A 655 -12.14 17.45 -2.40
N ALA A 656 -12.38 16.18 -2.74
CA ALA A 656 -13.60 15.47 -2.39
C ALA A 656 -13.29 14.24 -1.53
N ASP A 657 -14.04 14.11 -0.45
CA ASP A 657 -13.84 13.07 0.56
C ASP A 657 -14.53 11.74 0.22
N THR A 658 -15.58 11.78 -0.58
CA THR A 658 -16.34 10.59 -0.95
C THR A 658 -16.73 10.59 -2.43
N LEU A 659 -16.95 9.40 -3.01
CA LEU A 659 -17.45 9.27 -4.38
C LEU A 659 -18.79 9.98 -4.56
N ILE A 660 -19.70 9.91 -3.59
CA ILE A 660 -20.99 10.57 -3.68
C ILE A 660 -20.84 12.10 -3.65
N GLU A 661 -19.88 12.63 -2.90
CA GLU A 661 -19.57 14.06 -2.94
C GLU A 661 -19.03 14.47 -4.32
N LEU A 662 -18.10 13.69 -4.88
CA LEU A 662 -17.59 13.88 -6.22
C LEU A 662 -18.73 13.94 -7.24
N VAL A 663 -19.68 13.01 -7.21
CA VAL A 663 -20.84 12.96 -8.09
C VAL A 663 -21.76 14.16 -7.86
N ARG A 664 -22.05 14.55 -6.61
CA ARG A 664 -22.90 15.70 -6.27
C ARG A 664 -22.33 17.03 -6.71
N ARG A 665 -21.02 17.15 -6.90
CA ARG A 665 -20.37 18.36 -7.44
C ARG A 665 -20.55 18.52 -8.95
N ALA A 666 -20.99 17.49 -9.67
CA ALA A 666 -21.22 17.56 -11.11
C ALA A 666 -22.29 18.60 -11.44
N ARG A 667 -22.02 19.44 -12.45
CA ARG A 667 -22.93 20.44 -13.02
C ARG A 667 -22.87 20.33 -14.53
N PHE A 668 -24.03 20.18 -15.17
CA PHE A 668 -24.05 19.88 -16.59
C PHE A 668 -25.34 20.37 -17.30
N ASP A 669 -25.26 20.49 -18.60
CA ASP A 669 -26.33 20.57 -19.56
C ASP A 669 -26.05 19.63 -20.74
N GLN A 670 -26.75 19.77 -21.85
CA GLN A 670 -26.54 18.93 -23.05
C GLN A 670 -25.15 19.08 -23.70
N LYS A 671 -24.39 20.14 -23.38
CA LYS A 671 -23.14 20.52 -24.06
C LYS A 671 -21.96 20.66 -23.10
N ARG A 672 -22.21 20.92 -21.82
CA ARG A 672 -21.19 21.33 -20.85
C ARG A 672 -21.23 20.44 -19.63
N PHE A 673 -20.07 20.13 -19.08
CA PHE A 673 -19.92 19.37 -17.84
C PHE A 673 -18.80 19.97 -16.98
N PHE A 674 -19.07 20.10 -15.68
CA PHE A 674 -18.14 20.59 -14.69
C PHE A 674 -18.21 19.74 -13.42
N HIS A 675 -17.09 19.60 -12.73
CA HIS A 675 -17.00 19.02 -11.36
C HIS A 675 -16.87 20.12 -10.28
N ALA A 676 -17.17 21.35 -10.58
CA ALA A 676 -17.01 22.46 -9.66
C ALA A 676 -18.10 22.46 -8.58
N ALA A 677 -17.72 22.78 -7.35
CA ALA A 677 -18.67 22.98 -6.25
C ALA A 677 -19.61 24.18 -6.52
N ALA A 678 -19.07 25.24 -7.14
CA ALA A 678 -19.84 26.38 -7.63
C ALA A 678 -19.94 26.31 -9.16
N PRO A 679 -21.13 26.21 -9.73
CA PRO A 679 -21.29 26.17 -11.17
C PRO A 679 -20.89 27.53 -11.77
N PRO A 680 -20.26 27.53 -12.97
CA PRO A 680 -19.97 28.78 -13.69
C PRO A 680 -21.25 29.49 -14.23
N ASP A 681 -22.36 28.77 -14.23
CA ASP A 681 -23.65 29.21 -14.75
C ASP A 681 -24.77 28.55 -13.92
N ALA A 682 -25.67 29.36 -13.36
CA ALA A 682 -26.78 28.91 -12.53
C ALA A 682 -27.83 28.07 -13.31
N THR A 683 -27.76 28.03 -14.64
CA THR A 683 -28.66 27.24 -15.48
C THR A 683 -28.26 25.77 -15.57
N LEU A 684 -27.04 25.40 -15.13
CA LEU A 684 -26.58 24.01 -15.12
C LEU A 684 -27.28 23.21 -14.04
N ARG A 685 -27.76 22.03 -14.43
CA ARG A 685 -28.37 21.10 -13.44
C ARG A 685 -27.31 20.27 -12.72
N ALA A 686 -27.65 19.82 -11.52
CA ALA A 686 -26.93 18.76 -10.78
C ALA A 686 -27.69 17.44 -10.90
N PHE A 687 -27.03 16.34 -10.52
CA PHE A 687 -27.74 15.12 -10.21
C PHE A 687 -28.66 15.32 -9.01
N THR A 688 -29.87 14.79 -9.06
CA THR A 688 -30.71 14.66 -7.87
C THR A 688 -30.05 13.75 -6.85
N PRO A 689 -30.48 13.75 -5.56
CA PRO A 689 -29.93 12.86 -4.56
C PRO A 689 -30.03 11.36 -4.93
N ASP A 690 -31.12 10.96 -5.62
CA ASP A 690 -31.32 9.58 -6.10
C ASP A 690 -30.37 9.25 -7.26
N GLU A 691 -30.32 10.11 -8.28
CA GLU A 691 -29.40 9.96 -9.40
C GLU A 691 -27.93 9.91 -8.92
N ALA A 692 -27.56 10.73 -7.93
CA ALA A 692 -26.23 10.71 -7.36
C ALA A 692 -25.91 9.36 -6.68
N ARG A 693 -26.85 8.79 -5.95
CA ARG A 693 -26.68 7.44 -5.36
C ARG A 693 -26.58 6.35 -6.43
N GLU A 694 -27.37 6.46 -7.49
CA GLU A 694 -27.34 5.51 -8.61
C GLU A 694 -26.00 5.54 -9.37
N VAL A 695 -25.51 6.75 -9.70
CA VAL A 695 -24.18 6.91 -10.35
C VAL A 695 -23.07 6.44 -9.44
N THR A 696 -23.14 6.73 -8.12
CA THR A 696 -22.14 6.26 -7.16
C THR A 696 -22.11 4.74 -7.10
N ALA A 697 -23.26 4.08 -7.02
CA ALA A 697 -23.34 2.62 -7.01
C ALA A 697 -22.75 1.99 -8.29
N PHE A 698 -22.88 2.66 -9.44
CA PHE A 698 -22.21 2.21 -10.66
C PHE A 698 -20.69 2.42 -10.58
N LEU A 699 -20.21 3.57 -10.07
CA LEU A 699 -18.78 3.87 -9.96
C LEU A 699 -18.05 2.92 -9.00
N GLU A 700 -18.72 2.40 -7.99
CA GLU A 700 -18.19 1.40 -7.05
C GLU A 700 -17.88 0.07 -7.74
N LEU A 701 -18.49 -0.23 -8.89
CA LEU A 701 -18.21 -1.42 -9.68
C LEU A 701 -16.94 -1.31 -10.55
N LEU A 702 -16.48 -0.08 -10.83
CA LEU A 702 -15.34 0.15 -11.72
C LEU A 702 -14.03 -0.13 -10.95
#